data_1e087a36c42d7ec9952e1fbc86aed588
#
_entry.id   1e087a36c42d7ec9952e1fbc86aed588
#
_cell.length_a   1.000
_cell.length_b   1.000
_cell.length_c   1.000
_cell.angle_alpha   90.00
_cell.angle_beta   90.00
_cell.angle_gamma   90.00
#
_symmetry.space_group_name_H-M   'P 1'
#
loop_
_entity.id
_entity.type
_entity.pdbx_description
1 polymer ?
#
loop_
_entity_poly.entity_id
_entity_poly.type
_entity_poly.pdbx_seq_one_letter_code
_entity_poly.pdbx_strand_id
1 'polypeptide(L)'
;MTQLARPPQSDQLPEPSPPTGRAAGVLFGAVTVVPALLAAAWFLPGLPLLLSGRLAAPPLVFMFSPLAAGLCYFALRQRPADWPGFGPVGRGGTNLKAPLGPPARTGRKPVPWWSVAATGAIASGFAVWQIAERTEQIIVLRDPAAYLQVASWIARHGSLPIPSQAEAFGGAHQGLTFASAGYYPTGTGLVPQFMTGLPLVLAAAIWLGGIPAALVFNSLIGACAILSFGGLAARLVGARWAPVAAAALALSLPEQYTSRGTFGEPLAQVLLFGGLCLLIDALVITRNPAATPAAVRAAPAPATATPAADAPGADAPAADAPASDAPATATPASDLGPVQGDWPRQDQVLAALAGLVLGLVVLVRIDGLSDILPAVPFGGLMIAARRRQGVPFGLGLLVGVGYGLADGYLKARPYLDLVGPSLRPLGLIAAAVVLLTVAGLIAARRPAPLAAVRGWLTAQRLTDWLPRAAAALTVAAFAVLALRPLIHHAAGQYDQESLYWVIWYIGLPAVLLGAFGLAALARRAGSAFLTWTDPDAAARTWALPLLIALWVIVTVLWRPDIVADQPWASRRLVPFVLPGLILAAVWASAWLRELAGQRGRARTTSGVVASCCAASLLIPAVMTSLDLGYTSGPGRHLSVRGMAFQRIGAGELAAVNALCLAIGPDASVVILDQSTADEFAQDVRGLCDTPTAILDHPTAAAVAGVTAGIERVGRRPVLLGQDAPELAPYGSTPQQVLSLLTTQEARELTAPPIRTWPLQYTVWMSLARGDT
;
A
#
# COMPACT_ATOMS: atom_id res chain seq x y z
N MET A 1 34.28 10.77 -69.04
CA MET A 1 34.27 11.07 -67.60
C MET A 1 33.27 10.16 -66.92
N THR A 2 33.75 9.07 -66.39
CA THR A 2 32.96 7.97 -65.83
C THR A 2 32.77 8.21 -64.33
N GLN A 3 31.52 8.42 -63.87
CA GLN A 3 31.21 8.51 -62.45
C GLN A 3 31.24 7.11 -61.83
N LEU A 4 32.17 6.91 -60.91
CA LEU A 4 32.25 5.72 -60.06
C LEU A 4 31.12 5.78 -59.02
N ALA A 5 30.22 4.77 -59.04
CA ALA A 5 29.17 4.54 -58.06
C ALA A 5 29.82 4.16 -56.71
N ARG A 6 29.41 4.86 -55.62
CA ARG A 6 29.78 4.51 -54.24
C ARG A 6 29.11 3.17 -53.85
N PRO A 7 29.82 2.28 -53.15
CA PRO A 7 29.21 1.03 -52.63
C PRO A 7 28.15 1.37 -51.56
N PRO A 8 27.12 0.49 -51.42
CA PRO A 8 26.09 0.69 -50.43
C PRO A 8 26.69 0.57 -49.01
N GLN A 9 26.35 1.57 -48.18
CA GLN A 9 26.66 1.54 -46.72
C GLN A 9 26.08 0.27 -46.14
N SER A 10 26.93 -0.55 -45.54
CA SER A 10 26.57 -1.71 -44.74
C SER A 10 25.63 -1.26 -43.60
N ASP A 11 24.44 -1.85 -43.53
CA ASP A 11 23.52 -1.74 -42.40
C ASP A 11 24.28 -2.08 -41.11
N GLN A 12 24.73 -1.08 -40.40
CA GLN A 12 25.25 -1.24 -39.04
C GLN A 12 24.10 -1.73 -38.18
N LEU A 13 24.18 -2.94 -37.70
CA LEU A 13 23.33 -3.44 -36.61
C LEU A 13 23.34 -2.43 -35.45
N PRO A 14 22.21 -2.08 -34.86
CA PRO A 14 22.17 -1.13 -33.77
C PRO A 14 23.06 -1.62 -32.63
N GLU A 15 24.03 -0.80 -32.24
CA GLU A 15 24.92 -1.07 -31.11
C GLU A 15 24.12 -1.46 -29.86
N PRO A 16 24.53 -2.48 -29.13
CA PRO A 16 23.89 -2.85 -27.88
C PRO A 16 23.94 -1.68 -26.90
N SER A 17 22.80 -1.33 -26.33
CA SER A 17 22.67 -0.24 -25.35
C SER A 17 23.73 -0.37 -24.24
N PRO A 18 24.35 0.74 -23.80
CA PRO A 18 25.40 0.68 -22.79
C PRO A 18 24.94 -0.04 -21.52
N PRO A 19 25.77 -0.89 -20.91
CA PRO A 19 25.41 -1.78 -19.78
C PRO A 19 24.92 -1.02 -18.53
N THR A 20 25.25 0.26 -18.39
CA THR A 20 24.91 1.12 -17.27
C THR A 20 23.40 1.36 -17.08
N GLY A 21 22.62 1.49 -18.17
CA GLY A 21 21.17 1.73 -18.07
C GLY A 21 20.36 0.49 -17.65
N ARG A 22 20.88 -0.70 -17.97
CA ARG A 22 20.25 -1.97 -17.55
C ARG A 22 20.40 -2.19 -16.04
N ALA A 23 21.56 -1.87 -15.47
CA ALA A 23 21.82 -1.97 -14.04
C ALA A 23 20.91 -1.03 -13.22
N ALA A 24 20.72 0.22 -13.67
CA ALA A 24 19.81 1.18 -13.01
C ALA A 24 18.37 0.66 -12.98
N GLY A 25 17.87 0.08 -14.07
CA GLY A 25 16.51 -0.50 -14.11
C GLY A 25 16.35 -1.69 -13.19
N VAL A 26 17.32 -2.60 -13.15
CA VAL A 26 17.31 -3.76 -12.24
C VAL A 26 17.32 -3.31 -10.78
N LEU A 27 18.19 -2.37 -10.41
CA LEU A 27 18.26 -1.81 -9.06
C LEU A 27 16.94 -1.13 -8.68
N PHE A 28 16.43 -0.24 -9.53
CA PHE A 28 15.18 0.47 -9.25
C PHE A 28 14.02 -0.49 -9.10
N GLY A 29 13.94 -1.50 -9.98
CA GLY A 29 12.97 -2.57 -9.86
C GLY A 29 13.06 -3.30 -8.52
N ALA A 30 14.26 -3.62 -8.05
CA ALA A 30 14.49 -4.33 -6.80
C ALA A 30 14.08 -3.48 -5.58
N VAL A 31 14.66 -2.31 -5.41
CA VAL A 31 14.44 -1.48 -4.21
C VAL A 31 12.97 -1.07 -4.01
N THR A 32 12.19 -0.99 -5.07
CA THR A 32 10.77 -0.61 -5.02
C THR A 32 9.80 -1.73 -4.65
N VAL A 33 10.25 -3.00 -4.57
CA VAL A 33 9.39 -4.12 -4.15
C VAL A 33 9.92 -4.86 -2.94
N VAL A 34 11.22 -4.74 -2.64
CA VAL A 34 11.85 -5.41 -1.48
C VAL A 34 11.11 -5.08 -0.17
N PRO A 35 10.72 -3.82 0.14
CA PRO A 35 9.99 -3.54 1.37
C PRO A 35 8.71 -4.37 1.53
N ALA A 36 7.93 -4.53 0.46
CA ALA A 36 6.71 -5.33 0.48
C ALA A 36 6.97 -6.83 0.65
N LEU A 37 8.04 -7.34 0.05
CA LEU A 37 8.47 -8.74 0.21
C LEU A 37 8.96 -9.01 1.64
N LEU A 38 9.69 -8.08 2.24
CA LEU A 38 10.13 -8.18 3.63
C LEU A 38 8.94 -8.16 4.59
N ALA A 39 7.97 -7.27 4.37
CA ALA A 39 6.73 -7.26 5.16
C ALA A 39 5.97 -8.59 5.03
N ALA A 40 5.82 -9.13 3.83
CA ALA A 40 5.20 -10.44 3.63
C ALA A 40 5.97 -11.58 4.32
N ALA A 41 7.30 -11.57 4.21
CA ALA A 41 8.18 -12.54 4.89
C ALA A 41 8.06 -12.47 6.42
N TRP A 42 7.81 -11.28 6.97
CA TRP A 42 7.61 -11.05 8.40
C TRP A 42 6.25 -11.53 8.88
N PHE A 43 5.18 -11.24 8.13
CA PHE A 43 3.83 -11.61 8.51
C PHE A 43 3.57 -13.11 8.46
N LEU A 44 4.13 -13.82 7.47
CA LEU A 44 3.87 -15.25 7.28
C LEU A 44 4.23 -16.10 8.50
N PRO A 45 5.39 -15.96 9.17
CA PRO A 45 5.66 -16.62 10.45
C PRO A 45 5.14 -15.84 11.66
N GLY A 46 5.06 -14.50 11.59
CA GLY A 46 4.70 -13.65 12.72
C GLY A 46 3.29 -13.90 13.25
N LEU A 47 2.30 -13.94 12.37
CA LEU A 47 0.91 -14.21 12.78
C LEU A 47 0.74 -15.60 13.42
N PRO A 48 1.21 -16.71 12.84
CA PRO A 48 1.12 -18.03 13.50
C PRO A 48 1.82 -18.10 14.86
N LEU A 49 2.98 -17.44 15.00
CA LEU A 49 3.67 -17.36 16.29
C LEU A 49 2.83 -16.57 17.31
N LEU A 50 2.24 -15.44 16.91
CA LEU A 50 1.34 -14.67 17.78
C LEU A 50 0.09 -15.45 18.16
N LEU A 51 -0.55 -16.15 17.20
CA LEU A 51 -1.73 -16.97 17.44
C LEU A 51 -1.46 -18.11 18.41
N SER A 52 -0.25 -18.68 18.37
CA SER A 52 0.19 -19.74 19.28
C SER A 52 0.73 -19.24 20.63
N GLY A 53 0.77 -17.92 20.86
CA GLY A 53 1.35 -17.32 22.08
C GLY A 53 2.86 -17.50 22.21
N ARG A 54 3.58 -17.66 21.09
CA ARG A 54 5.03 -17.94 21.05
C ARG A 54 5.81 -16.87 20.26
N LEU A 55 5.22 -15.68 20.07
CA LEU A 55 5.89 -14.61 19.36
C LEU A 55 7.09 -14.11 20.19
N ALA A 56 8.28 -14.30 19.67
CA ALA A 56 9.52 -13.80 20.24
C ALA A 56 10.53 -13.52 19.13
N ALA A 57 11.52 -12.67 19.39
CA ALA A 57 12.50 -12.28 18.38
C ALA A 57 13.29 -13.48 17.81
N PRO A 58 13.88 -14.42 18.61
CA PRO A 58 14.68 -15.50 18.06
C PRO A 58 13.91 -16.43 17.09
N PRO A 59 12.73 -17.01 17.44
CA PRO A 59 12.02 -17.89 16.52
C PRO A 59 11.52 -17.16 15.30
N LEU A 60 11.07 -15.90 15.45
CA LEU A 60 10.59 -15.12 14.31
C LEU A 60 11.70 -14.78 13.33
N VAL A 61 12.86 -14.30 13.81
CA VAL A 61 14.02 -13.98 12.96
C VAL A 61 14.56 -15.23 12.27
N PHE A 62 14.60 -16.37 12.96
CA PHE A 62 15.01 -17.63 12.39
C PHE A 62 14.13 -18.07 11.21
N MET A 63 12.81 -17.91 11.31
CA MET A 63 11.87 -18.24 10.23
C MET A 63 11.84 -17.16 9.13
N PHE A 64 11.93 -15.89 9.53
CA PHE A 64 11.91 -14.73 8.61
C PHE A 64 13.11 -14.74 7.66
N SER A 65 14.32 -15.00 8.14
CA SER A 65 15.55 -14.82 7.36
C SER A 65 15.58 -15.70 6.09
N PRO A 66 15.36 -17.03 6.15
CA PRO A 66 15.31 -17.86 4.94
C PRO A 66 14.11 -17.52 4.05
N LEU A 67 12.96 -17.15 4.64
CA LEU A 67 11.79 -16.80 3.89
C LEU A 67 11.99 -15.48 3.14
N ALA A 68 12.54 -14.45 3.78
CA ALA A 68 12.89 -13.19 3.13
C ALA A 68 13.91 -13.38 2.01
N ALA A 69 14.96 -14.16 2.27
CA ALA A 69 15.94 -14.50 1.24
C ALA A 69 15.30 -15.24 0.07
N GLY A 70 14.42 -16.23 0.33
CA GLY A 70 13.70 -16.98 -0.68
C GLY A 70 12.76 -16.09 -1.51
N LEU A 71 11.88 -15.30 -0.86
CA LEU A 71 10.96 -14.41 -1.56
C LEU A 71 11.71 -13.38 -2.42
N CYS A 72 12.76 -12.76 -1.87
CA CYS A 72 13.59 -11.83 -2.61
C CYS A 72 14.32 -12.53 -3.78
N TYR A 73 14.92 -13.69 -3.56
CA TYR A 73 15.60 -14.44 -4.61
C TYR A 73 14.64 -14.75 -5.77
N PHE A 74 13.48 -15.36 -5.48
CA PHE A 74 12.49 -15.71 -6.49
C PHE A 74 11.90 -14.49 -7.19
N ALA A 75 11.72 -13.37 -6.49
CA ALA A 75 11.23 -12.14 -7.08
C ALA A 75 12.29 -11.43 -7.94
N LEU A 76 13.57 -11.49 -7.58
CA LEU A 76 14.63 -10.65 -8.17
C LEU A 76 15.45 -11.33 -9.27
N ARG A 77 15.51 -12.68 -9.32
CA ARG A 77 16.42 -13.44 -10.20
C ARG A 77 16.25 -13.16 -11.70
N GLN A 78 15.07 -12.76 -12.15
CA GLN A 78 14.77 -12.47 -13.56
C GLN A 78 13.83 -11.28 -13.70
N ARG A 79 14.34 -10.08 -13.47
CA ARG A 79 13.53 -8.86 -13.57
C ARG A 79 13.66 -8.18 -14.93
N PRO A 80 12.58 -7.49 -15.37
CA PRO A 80 12.70 -6.58 -16.48
C PRO A 80 13.66 -5.45 -16.09
N ALA A 81 14.63 -5.15 -16.93
CA ALA A 81 15.57 -4.05 -16.74
C ALA A 81 15.00 -2.70 -17.19
N ASP A 82 13.94 -2.76 -17.95
CA ASP A 82 13.28 -1.64 -18.59
C ASP A 82 11.77 -1.92 -18.66
N TRP A 83 11.00 -0.91 -18.32
CA TRP A 83 9.56 -0.94 -18.49
C TRP A 83 9.18 -0.16 -19.74
N PRO A 84 8.17 -0.64 -20.50
CA PRO A 84 7.57 0.17 -21.53
C PRO A 84 6.85 1.33 -20.82
N GLY A 85 7.58 2.36 -20.45
CA GLY A 85 6.97 3.59 -19.99
C GLY A 85 5.94 3.99 -21.02
N PHE A 86 4.72 4.27 -20.59
CA PHE A 86 3.69 4.77 -21.45
C PHE A 86 4.08 6.15 -21.94
N GLY A 87 4.85 6.17 -23.01
CA GLY A 87 4.77 7.30 -23.92
C GLY A 87 3.30 7.34 -24.39
N PRO A 88 2.57 8.41 -24.13
CA PRO A 88 1.15 8.52 -24.48
C PRO A 88 0.87 8.38 -25.98
N VAL A 89 1.90 8.34 -26.82
CA VAL A 89 1.74 8.38 -28.27
C VAL A 89 2.79 7.53 -28.97
N GLY A 90 2.39 6.36 -29.47
CA GLY A 90 3.00 5.80 -30.67
C GLY A 90 2.78 6.79 -31.84
N ARG A 91 3.64 6.78 -32.86
CA ARG A 91 3.58 7.66 -34.04
C ARG A 91 2.23 7.74 -34.78
N GLY A 92 1.15 7.19 -34.23
CA GLY A 92 -0.23 7.19 -34.75
C GLY A 92 -1.10 8.37 -34.29
N GLY A 93 -0.53 9.40 -33.71
CA GLY A 93 -1.24 10.66 -33.51
C GLY A 93 -1.77 10.91 -32.11
N THR A 94 -1.95 12.19 -31.83
CA THR A 94 -2.62 12.82 -30.68
C THR A 94 -4.09 12.42 -30.52
N ASN A 95 -4.53 11.39 -31.25
CA ASN A 95 -5.91 10.98 -31.29
C ASN A 95 -6.26 10.23 -30.00
N LEU A 96 -7.02 10.86 -29.11
CA LEU A 96 -7.65 10.23 -27.94
C LEU A 96 -8.52 9.02 -28.31
N LYS A 97 -8.83 8.86 -29.60
CA LYS A 97 -9.59 7.74 -30.17
C LYS A 97 -8.72 6.54 -30.50
N ALA A 98 -7.39 6.72 -30.63
CA ALA A 98 -6.51 5.60 -30.92
C ALA A 98 -6.46 4.67 -29.69
N PRO A 99 -6.61 3.35 -29.87
CA PRO A 99 -6.31 2.39 -28.81
C PRO A 99 -4.88 2.64 -28.32
N LEU A 100 -4.59 2.26 -27.09
CA LEU A 100 -3.23 2.24 -26.55
C LEU A 100 -2.42 1.26 -27.40
N GLY A 101 -2.02 1.70 -28.61
CA GLY A 101 -1.26 0.89 -29.55
C GLY A 101 0.07 0.45 -28.94
N PRO A 102 0.64 -0.67 -29.41
CA PRO A 102 1.97 -1.05 -28.98
C PRO A 102 2.88 0.15 -29.24
N PRO A 103 3.81 0.48 -28.32
CA PRO A 103 4.81 1.47 -28.61
C PRO A 103 5.47 1.02 -29.91
N ALA A 104 5.46 1.89 -30.92
CA ALA A 104 6.24 1.62 -32.11
C ALA A 104 7.62 1.18 -31.62
N ARG A 105 8.24 0.19 -32.29
CA ARG A 105 9.53 -0.44 -31.94
C ARG A 105 10.71 0.53 -31.79
N THR A 106 10.45 1.77 -31.38
CA THR A 106 11.45 2.73 -30.94
C THR A 106 12.02 2.23 -29.63
N GLY A 107 13.27 1.87 -29.64
CA GLY A 107 14.02 1.17 -28.60
C GLY A 107 13.63 1.57 -27.18
N ARG A 108 13.42 0.58 -26.32
CA ARG A 108 13.18 0.73 -24.88
C ARG A 108 14.23 1.67 -24.33
N LYS A 109 13.80 2.85 -23.82
CA LYS A 109 14.75 3.81 -23.25
C LYS A 109 15.23 3.28 -21.90
N PRO A 110 16.53 3.15 -21.68
CA PRO A 110 17.07 2.66 -20.41
C PRO A 110 16.64 3.59 -19.27
N VAL A 111 16.45 3.02 -18.07
CA VAL A 111 16.18 3.80 -16.86
C VAL A 111 17.39 4.68 -16.55
N PRO A 112 17.24 6.00 -16.46
CA PRO A 112 18.38 6.85 -16.17
C PRO A 112 18.73 6.81 -14.67
N TRP A 113 20.02 6.74 -14.35
CA TRP A 113 20.52 6.71 -12.96
C TRP A 113 20.03 7.91 -12.12
N TRP A 114 19.96 9.08 -12.72
CA TRP A 114 19.47 10.26 -12.00
C TRP A 114 18.03 10.10 -11.47
N SER A 115 17.18 9.36 -12.18
CA SER A 115 15.80 9.10 -11.73
C SER A 115 15.78 8.17 -10.53
N VAL A 116 16.64 7.16 -10.51
CA VAL A 116 16.81 6.25 -9.37
C VAL A 116 17.34 7.02 -8.16
N ALA A 117 18.41 7.78 -8.37
CA ALA A 117 19.04 8.60 -7.33
C ALA A 117 18.08 9.66 -6.78
N ALA A 118 17.37 10.39 -7.65
CA ALA A 118 16.42 11.42 -7.22
C ALA A 118 15.23 10.83 -6.43
N THR A 119 14.65 9.69 -6.88
CA THR A 119 13.57 9.04 -6.15
C THR A 119 14.06 8.51 -4.79
N GLY A 120 15.26 7.94 -4.75
CA GLY A 120 15.90 7.51 -3.50
C GLY A 120 16.19 8.67 -2.56
N ALA A 121 16.71 9.79 -3.09
CA ALA A 121 16.99 10.99 -2.30
C ALA A 121 15.71 11.61 -1.71
N ILE A 122 14.59 11.63 -2.48
CA ILE A 122 13.28 12.09 -1.98
C ILE A 122 12.80 11.20 -0.84
N ALA A 123 12.85 9.87 -1.02
CA ALA A 123 12.42 8.93 0.02
C ALA A 123 13.30 9.04 1.29
N SER A 124 14.63 9.14 1.13
CA SER A 124 15.56 9.29 2.26
C SER A 124 15.40 10.64 2.96
N GLY A 125 15.25 11.74 2.19
CA GLY A 125 15.00 13.07 2.74
C GLY A 125 13.65 13.11 3.50
N PHE A 126 12.62 12.46 2.96
CA PHE A 126 11.34 12.30 3.65
C PHE A 126 11.51 11.54 4.98
N ALA A 127 12.24 10.41 4.99
CA ALA A 127 12.51 9.67 6.21
C ALA A 127 13.18 10.55 7.28
N VAL A 128 14.27 11.23 6.93
CA VAL A 128 14.99 12.12 7.85
C VAL A 128 14.07 13.21 8.40
N TRP A 129 13.28 13.83 7.54
CA TRP A 129 12.33 14.87 7.96
C TRP A 129 11.25 14.33 8.89
N GLN A 130 10.60 13.21 8.55
CA GLN A 130 9.56 12.64 9.41
C GLN A 130 10.12 12.12 10.74
N ILE A 131 11.33 11.58 10.77
CA ILE A 131 12.02 11.19 12.01
C ILE A 131 12.29 12.40 12.90
N ALA A 132 12.73 13.52 12.31
CA ALA A 132 12.97 14.76 13.05
C ALA A 132 11.70 15.32 13.70
N GLU A 133 10.56 15.21 12.98
CA GLU A 133 9.26 15.72 13.42
C GLU A 133 8.31 14.59 13.88
N ARG A 134 8.83 13.44 14.33
CA ARG A 134 8.04 12.30 14.79
C ARG A 134 7.06 12.68 15.89
N THR A 135 5.92 12.03 15.93
CA THR A 135 4.97 12.15 17.02
C THR A 135 5.30 11.19 18.15
N GLU A 136 4.97 11.55 19.39
CA GLU A 136 5.10 10.71 20.57
C GLU A 136 3.72 10.35 21.15
N GLN A 137 2.75 10.05 20.29
CA GLN A 137 1.40 9.66 20.70
C GLN A 137 1.43 8.27 21.36
N ILE A 138 1.55 8.25 22.66
CA ILE A 138 1.64 7.08 23.54
C ILE A 138 0.38 6.96 24.38
N ILE A 139 -0.05 8.10 24.97
CA ILE A 139 -1.31 8.23 25.72
C ILE A 139 -2.48 8.13 24.75
N VAL A 140 -3.52 7.38 25.13
CA VAL A 140 -4.62 7.07 24.21
C VAL A 140 -5.50 8.29 23.97
N LEU A 141 -5.27 8.98 22.87
CA LEU A 141 -6.14 10.01 22.32
C LEU A 141 -6.68 9.60 20.94
N ARG A 142 -5.84 8.93 20.16
CA ARG A 142 -6.11 8.45 18.79
C ARG A 142 -5.46 7.08 18.56
N ASP A 143 -5.76 6.45 17.41
CA ASP A 143 -5.30 5.12 17.01
C ASP A 143 -3.78 4.86 17.15
N PRO A 144 -2.85 5.81 16.92
CA PRO A 144 -1.42 5.56 17.03
C PRO A 144 -0.98 4.98 18.36
N ALA A 145 -1.52 5.50 19.47
CA ALA A 145 -1.22 5.01 20.80
C ALA A 145 -1.63 3.53 20.96
N ALA A 146 -2.82 3.14 20.51
CA ALA A 146 -3.30 1.76 20.59
C ALA A 146 -2.40 0.80 19.80
N TYR A 147 -1.95 1.16 18.59
CA TYR A 147 -1.00 0.33 17.83
C TYR A 147 0.33 0.14 18.55
N LEU A 148 0.86 1.21 19.14
CA LEU A 148 2.14 1.17 19.85
C LEU A 148 2.04 0.34 21.14
N GLN A 149 0.96 0.50 21.91
CA GLN A 149 0.72 -0.25 23.14
C GLN A 149 0.56 -1.75 22.86
N VAL A 150 -0.18 -2.12 21.80
CA VAL A 150 -0.29 -3.52 21.36
C VAL A 150 1.08 -4.06 20.94
N ALA A 151 1.85 -3.29 20.18
CA ALA A 151 3.20 -3.68 19.78
C ALA A 151 4.11 -3.89 20.99
N SER A 152 4.04 -3.03 21.99
CA SER A 152 4.79 -3.16 23.24
C SER A 152 4.38 -4.41 24.00
N TRP A 153 3.09 -4.70 24.09
CA TRP A 153 2.60 -5.90 24.76
C TRP A 153 3.08 -7.17 24.06
N ILE A 154 2.84 -7.31 22.74
CA ILE A 154 3.23 -8.52 22.01
C ILE A 154 4.75 -8.72 21.93
N ALA A 155 5.53 -7.63 21.94
CA ALA A 155 6.99 -7.69 21.97
C ALA A 155 7.51 -8.30 23.28
N ARG A 156 6.85 -8.05 24.41
CA ARG A 156 7.24 -8.55 25.73
C ARG A 156 6.61 -9.90 26.08
N HIS A 157 5.32 -10.09 25.76
CA HIS A 157 4.55 -11.26 26.21
C HIS A 157 4.30 -12.30 25.12
N GLY A 158 4.51 -11.95 23.86
CA GLY A 158 4.39 -12.87 22.71
C GLY A 158 2.98 -13.39 22.43
N SER A 159 1.94 -12.84 23.06
CA SER A 159 0.59 -13.37 23.01
C SER A 159 -0.49 -12.31 23.05
N LEU A 160 -1.67 -12.64 22.54
CA LEU A 160 -2.97 -11.98 22.72
C LEU A 160 -4.03 -13.07 22.98
N PRO A 161 -5.09 -12.80 23.75
CA PRO A 161 -5.49 -11.55 24.41
C PRO A 161 -4.56 -11.13 25.55
N ILE A 162 -4.67 -9.84 25.95
CA ILE A 162 -4.03 -9.30 27.14
C ILE A 162 -4.81 -9.82 28.36
N PRO A 163 -4.20 -10.54 29.33
CA PRO A 163 -4.92 -11.04 30.49
C PRO A 163 -5.45 -9.88 31.35
N SER A 164 -6.64 -10.04 31.92
CA SER A 164 -7.22 -9.05 32.83
C SER A 164 -6.51 -8.98 34.17
N GLN A 165 -5.78 -10.03 34.56
CA GLN A 165 -5.06 -10.14 35.82
C GLN A 165 -5.96 -9.92 37.05
N ALA A 166 -7.23 -10.39 36.99
CA ALA A 166 -8.21 -10.22 38.07
C ALA A 166 -7.74 -10.77 39.42
N GLU A 167 -6.88 -11.79 39.42
CA GLU A 167 -6.26 -12.37 40.61
C GLU A 167 -5.40 -11.34 41.38
N ALA A 168 -4.82 -10.35 40.69
CA ALA A 168 -4.04 -9.28 41.30
C ALA A 168 -4.89 -8.29 42.12
N PHE A 169 -6.21 -8.42 42.05
CA PHE A 169 -7.19 -7.63 42.80
C PHE A 169 -7.92 -8.46 43.87
N GLY A 170 -7.47 -9.70 44.09
CA GLY A 170 -8.13 -10.64 45.02
C GLY A 170 -9.37 -11.32 44.43
N GLY A 171 -9.55 -11.28 43.12
CA GLY A 171 -10.67 -11.89 42.40
C GLY A 171 -11.65 -10.87 41.80
N ALA A 172 -12.85 -11.35 41.48
CA ALA A 172 -13.90 -10.50 40.92
C ALA A 172 -14.58 -9.64 42.01
N HIS A 173 -14.68 -8.35 41.76
CA HIS A 173 -15.41 -7.40 42.59
C HIS A 173 -16.53 -6.74 41.78
N GLN A 174 -17.63 -6.40 42.47
CA GLN A 174 -18.74 -5.71 41.83
C GLN A 174 -18.32 -4.29 41.39
N GLY A 175 -18.59 -3.92 40.13
CA GLY A 175 -18.20 -2.66 39.55
C GLY A 175 -16.77 -2.54 39.07
N LEU A 176 -15.95 -3.62 39.24
CA LEU A 176 -14.59 -3.65 38.70
C LEU A 176 -14.60 -4.05 37.22
N THR A 177 -14.08 -3.19 36.35
CA THR A 177 -13.95 -3.45 34.92
C THR A 177 -12.50 -3.35 34.48
N PHE A 178 -12.16 -4.03 33.38
CA PHE A 178 -10.81 -4.03 32.80
C PHE A 178 -10.80 -3.38 31.40
N ALA A 179 -11.97 -3.07 30.84
CA ALA A 179 -12.09 -2.42 29.55
C ALA A 179 -11.49 -1.01 29.58
N SER A 180 -10.90 -0.59 28.47
CA SER A 180 -10.40 0.78 28.28
C SER A 180 -10.57 1.20 26.83
N ALA A 181 -10.34 2.46 26.51
CA ALA A 181 -10.44 2.96 25.15
C ALA A 181 -9.59 2.13 24.18
N GLY A 182 -10.21 1.58 23.13
CA GLY A 182 -9.54 0.74 22.15
C GLY A 182 -9.22 -0.70 22.60
N TYR A 183 -9.71 -1.15 23.77
CA TYR A 183 -9.51 -2.51 24.30
C TYR A 183 -10.79 -3.08 24.87
N TYR A 184 -11.23 -4.19 24.30
CA TYR A 184 -12.52 -4.81 24.58
C TYR A 184 -12.39 -6.09 25.41
N PRO A 185 -13.20 -6.29 26.43
CA PRO A 185 -13.17 -7.50 27.25
C PRO A 185 -13.70 -8.69 26.45
N THR A 186 -13.06 -9.85 26.67
CA THR A 186 -13.48 -11.16 26.19
C THR A 186 -13.45 -12.14 27.37
N GLY A 187 -13.97 -13.36 27.18
CA GLY A 187 -13.90 -14.38 28.23
C GLY A 187 -12.48 -14.80 28.64
N THR A 188 -11.46 -14.44 27.85
CA THR A 188 -10.06 -14.82 28.08
C THR A 188 -9.13 -13.64 28.36
N GLY A 189 -9.65 -12.40 28.39
CA GLY A 189 -8.86 -11.18 28.60
C GLY A 189 -9.33 -10.01 27.75
N LEU A 190 -8.42 -9.14 27.38
CA LEU A 190 -8.69 -7.93 26.57
C LEU A 190 -8.10 -8.09 25.17
N VAL A 191 -8.87 -7.75 24.17
CA VAL A 191 -8.40 -7.71 22.77
C VAL A 191 -8.35 -6.28 22.26
N PRO A 192 -7.33 -5.94 21.46
CA PRO A 192 -7.19 -4.62 20.88
C PRO A 192 -8.23 -4.36 19.79
N GLN A 193 -8.47 -3.09 19.52
CA GLN A 193 -9.40 -2.61 18.51
C GLN A 193 -8.98 -2.95 17.08
N PHE A 194 -7.67 -3.02 16.80
CA PHE A 194 -7.16 -3.06 15.43
C PHE A 194 -6.53 -4.39 15.04
N MET A 195 -6.26 -4.51 13.73
CA MET A 195 -5.52 -5.62 13.14
C MET A 195 -4.07 -5.64 13.64
N THR A 196 -3.47 -6.82 13.72
CA THR A 196 -2.13 -7.00 14.32
C THR A 196 -0.96 -6.75 13.36
N GLY A 197 -1.21 -6.46 12.07
CA GLY A 197 -0.15 -6.30 11.08
C GLY A 197 0.87 -5.21 11.42
N LEU A 198 0.44 -3.98 11.73
CA LEU A 198 1.37 -2.93 12.14
C LEU A 198 2.03 -3.24 13.50
N PRO A 199 1.31 -3.65 14.56
CA PRO A 199 1.93 -4.08 15.81
C PRO A 199 3.03 -5.13 15.65
N LEU A 200 2.86 -6.13 14.78
CA LEU A 200 3.89 -7.14 14.47
C LEU A 200 5.17 -6.53 13.92
N VAL A 201 5.06 -5.51 13.08
CA VAL A 201 6.23 -4.82 12.52
C VAL A 201 6.88 -3.90 13.55
N LEU A 202 6.07 -3.18 14.34
CA LEU A 202 6.58 -2.32 15.42
C LEU A 202 7.25 -3.13 16.55
N ALA A 203 6.78 -4.35 16.82
CA ALA A 203 7.44 -5.25 17.77
C ALA A 203 8.89 -5.54 17.40
N ALA A 204 9.23 -5.65 16.11
CA ALA A 204 10.61 -5.77 15.66
C ALA A 204 11.44 -4.54 16.05
N ALA A 205 10.91 -3.35 15.87
CA ALA A 205 11.58 -2.12 16.25
C ALA A 205 11.77 -2.02 17.78
N ILE A 206 10.77 -2.47 18.55
CA ILE A 206 10.87 -2.51 20.02
C ILE A 206 11.97 -3.47 20.48
N TRP A 207 12.12 -4.63 19.86
CA TRP A 207 13.23 -5.55 20.16
C TRP A 207 14.61 -4.97 19.84
N LEU A 208 14.70 -4.07 18.86
CA LEU A 208 15.96 -3.43 18.44
C LEU A 208 16.35 -2.23 19.30
N GLY A 209 15.40 -1.43 19.76
CA GLY A 209 15.71 -0.18 20.46
C GLY A 209 14.57 0.39 21.31
N GLY A 210 13.65 -0.46 21.77
CA GLY A 210 12.54 -0.05 22.61
C GLY A 210 11.50 0.82 21.91
N ILE A 211 10.67 1.47 22.68
CA ILE A 211 9.60 2.36 22.18
C ILE A 211 10.15 3.49 21.30
N PRO A 212 11.30 4.15 21.60
CA PRO A 212 11.88 5.16 20.73
C PRO A 212 12.13 4.67 19.31
N ALA A 213 12.60 3.42 19.14
CA ALA A 213 12.82 2.83 17.82
C ALA A 213 11.50 2.59 17.09
N ALA A 214 10.44 2.18 17.78
CA ALA A 214 9.11 1.99 17.17
C ALA A 214 8.51 3.31 16.67
N LEU A 215 8.66 4.41 17.40
CA LEU A 215 8.23 5.74 17.00
C LEU A 215 8.93 6.25 15.74
N VAL A 216 10.20 5.89 15.55
CA VAL A 216 10.99 6.23 14.36
C VAL A 216 10.65 5.31 13.18
N PHE A 217 10.32 4.05 13.47
CA PHE A 217 10.23 3.01 12.44
C PHE A 217 9.12 3.28 11.42
N ASN A 218 7.99 3.87 11.85
CA ASN A 218 6.89 4.20 10.94
C ASN A 218 7.28 5.25 9.88
N SER A 219 8.18 6.18 10.21
CA SER A 219 8.74 7.14 9.25
C SER A 219 9.58 6.44 8.16
N LEU A 220 10.26 5.35 8.50
CA LEU A 220 10.98 4.52 7.52
C LEU A 220 10.01 3.74 6.64
N ILE A 221 8.91 3.25 7.19
CA ILE A 221 7.83 2.60 6.41
C ILE A 221 7.24 3.59 5.42
N GLY A 222 6.96 4.84 5.82
CA GLY A 222 6.49 5.89 4.93
C GLY A 222 7.48 6.19 3.78
N ALA A 223 8.78 6.24 4.08
CA ALA A 223 9.80 6.39 3.04
C ALA A 223 9.82 5.21 2.06
N CYS A 224 9.62 3.98 2.54
CA CYS A 224 9.46 2.80 1.69
C CYS A 224 8.19 2.89 0.81
N ALA A 225 7.10 3.46 1.34
CA ALA A 225 5.88 3.71 0.56
C ALA A 225 6.12 4.71 -0.57
N ILE A 226 6.79 5.84 -0.28
CA ILE A 226 7.22 6.83 -1.29
C ILE A 226 8.09 6.18 -2.38
N LEU A 227 9.06 5.36 -1.98
CA LEU A 227 9.95 4.65 -2.91
C LEU A 227 9.17 3.67 -3.80
N SER A 228 8.26 2.88 -3.21
CA SER A 228 7.43 1.91 -3.93
C SER A 228 6.45 2.61 -4.87
N PHE A 229 5.89 3.76 -4.48
CA PHE A 229 5.04 4.60 -5.33
C PHE A 229 5.81 5.19 -6.52
N GLY A 230 7.04 5.69 -6.30
CA GLY A 230 7.94 6.11 -7.37
C GLY A 230 8.22 4.95 -8.35
N GLY A 231 8.40 3.73 -7.84
CA GLY A 231 8.55 2.52 -8.63
C GLY A 231 7.32 2.16 -9.46
N LEU A 232 6.12 2.36 -8.90
CA LEU A 232 4.85 2.18 -9.60
C LEU A 232 4.70 3.20 -10.74
N ALA A 233 5.00 4.48 -10.46
CA ALA A 233 4.98 5.54 -11.46
C ALA A 233 6.00 5.28 -12.59
N ALA A 234 7.19 4.76 -12.26
CA ALA A 234 8.20 4.39 -13.25
C ALA A 234 7.69 3.31 -14.23
N ARG A 235 6.95 2.32 -13.71
CA ARG A 235 6.39 1.23 -14.51
C ARG A 235 5.22 1.66 -15.37
N LEU A 236 4.38 2.55 -14.87
CA LEU A 236 3.13 2.96 -15.51
C LEU A 236 3.28 4.19 -16.39
N VAL A 237 4.08 5.17 -15.99
CA VAL A 237 4.25 6.44 -16.71
C VAL A 237 5.62 6.54 -17.35
N GLY A 238 6.64 6.03 -16.66
CA GLY A 238 8.03 6.05 -17.10
C GLY A 238 8.98 6.58 -16.04
N ALA A 239 10.20 6.06 -16.01
CA ALA A 239 11.17 6.30 -14.94
C ALA A 239 11.50 7.80 -14.72
N ARG A 240 11.44 8.63 -15.76
CA ARG A 240 11.70 10.07 -15.65
C ARG A 240 10.66 10.83 -14.84
N TRP A 241 9.46 10.30 -14.68
CA TRP A 241 8.37 10.88 -13.91
C TRP A 241 8.28 10.34 -12.47
N ALA A 242 9.03 9.29 -12.16
CA ALA A 242 9.05 8.69 -10.83
C ALA A 242 9.43 9.71 -9.73
N PRO A 243 10.47 10.57 -9.87
CA PRO A 243 10.77 11.55 -8.84
C PRO A 243 9.66 12.59 -8.62
N VAL A 244 8.94 12.98 -9.68
CA VAL A 244 7.82 13.94 -9.56
C VAL A 244 6.67 13.31 -8.80
N ALA A 245 6.33 12.04 -9.11
CA ALA A 245 5.29 11.31 -8.39
C ALA A 245 5.66 11.12 -6.91
N ALA A 246 6.88 10.66 -6.64
CA ALA A 246 7.40 10.47 -5.28
C ALA A 246 7.39 11.79 -4.47
N ALA A 247 7.83 12.90 -5.08
CA ALA A 247 7.83 14.21 -4.44
C ALA A 247 6.41 14.73 -4.17
N ALA A 248 5.47 14.55 -5.10
CA ALA A 248 4.08 14.98 -4.92
C ALA A 248 3.40 14.24 -3.75
N LEU A 249 3.68 12.94 -3.57
CA LEU A 249 3.19 12.19 -2.44
C LEU A 249 3.89 12.61 -1.13
N ALA A 250 5.22 12.70 -1.13
CA ALA A 250 6.03 13.06 0.05
C ALA A 250 5.71 14.47 0.58
N LEU A 251 5.33 15.40 -0.30
CA LEU A 251 4.99 16.77 0.07
C LEU A 251 3.53 16.94 0.51
N SER A 252 2.68 15.90 0.36
CA SER A 252 1.31 15.97 0.84
C SER A 252 1.25 15.82 2.36
N LEU A 253 0.53 16.73 3.03
CA LEU A 253 0.41 16.72 4.49
C LEU A 253 -0.18 15.41 5.06
N PRO A 254 -1.18 14.76 4.44
CA PRO A 254 -1.69 13.48 4.93
C PRO A 254 -0.63 12.37 4.99
N GLU A 255 0.26 12.30 4.00
CA GLU A 255 1.36 11.33 3.97
C GLU A 255 2.37 11.60 5.09
N GLN A 256 2.70 12.88 5.32
CA GLN A 256 3.57 13.30 6.40
C GLN A 256 2.95 12.97 7.77
N TYR A 257 1.68 13.29 7.97
CA TYR A 257 0.95 13.04 9.20
C TYR A 257 0.92 11.55 9.58
N THR A 258 0.55 10.69 8.62
CA THR A 258 0.47 9.26 8.88
C THR A 258 1.84 8.57 9.00
N SER A 259 2.88 9.13 8.39
CA SER A 259 4.25 8.59 8.50
C SER A 259 4.98 8.99 9.77
N ARG A 260 4.55 10.06 10.47
CA ARG A 260 5.14 10.51 11.75
C ARG A 260 4.67 9.72 12.94
N GLY A 261 3.39 9.35 12.97
CA GLY A 261 2.78 8.54 14.00
C GLY A 261 2.72 7.07 13.63
N THR A 262 2.37 6.23 14.57
CA THR A 262 2.24 4.78 14.39
C THR A 262 0.91 4.41 13.71
N PHE A 263 0.75 4.84 12.45
CA PHE A 263 -0.43 4.57 11.62
C PHE A 263 -0.20 3.41 10.65
N GLY A 264 -1.25 2.64 10.35
CA GLY A 264 -1.19 1.51 9.42
C GLY A 264 -1.17 1.89 7.94
N GLU A 265 -1.53 3.14 7.58
CA GLU A 265 -1.66 3.62 6.21
C GLU A 265 -0.37 3.50 5.39
N PRO A 266 0.82 3.92 5.89
CA PRO A 266 2.06 3.78 5.13
C PRO A 266 2.44 2.31 4.85
N LEU A 267 2.19 1.41 5.80
CA LEU A 267 2.45 -0.03 5.62
C LEU A 267 1.49 -0.64 4.59
N ALA A 268 0.23 -0.24 4.60
CA ALA A 268 -0.75 -0.62 3.57
C ALA A 268 -0.30 -0.15 2.18
N GLN A 269 0.22 1.08 2.05
CA GLN A 269 0.79 1.60 0.80
C GLN A 269 1.99 0.79 0.31
N VAL A 270 2.92 0.41 1.20
CA VAL A 270 4.06 -0.46 0.84
C VAL A 270 3.57 -1.76 0.19
N LEU A 271 2.54 -2.38 0.77
CA LEU A 271 1.96 -3.61 0.24
C LEU A 271 1.20 -3.37 -1.07
N LEU A 272 0.37 -2.33 -1.15
CA LEU A 272 -0.40 -1.99 -2.35
C LEU A 272 0.53 -1.67 -3.53
N PHE A 273 1.48 -0.75 -3.36
CA PHE A 273 2.34 -0.32 -4.44
C PHE A 273 3.36 -1.41 -4.81
N GLY A 274 3.93 -2.10 -3.81
CA GLY A 274 4.84 -3.22 -4.02
C GLY A 274 4.16 -4.39 -4.76
N GLY A 275 2.94 -4.74 -4.36
CA GLY A 275 2.12 -5.77 -5.00
C GLY A 275 1.77 -5.41 -6.45
N LEU A 276 1.37 -4.16 -6.71
CA LEU A 276 1.13 -3.67 -8.07
C LEU A 276 2.40 -3.66 -8.92
N CYS A 277 3.56 -3.29 -8.36
CA CYS A 277 4.84 -3.37 -9.04
C CYS A 277 5.19 -4.81 -9.45
N LEU A 278 5.02 -5.78 -8.56
CA LEU A 278 5.23 -7.20 -8.83
C LEU A 278 4.31 -7.71 -9.94
N LEU A 279 3.04 -7.34 -9.91
CA LEU A 279 2.07 -7.72 -10.93
C LEU A 279 2.44 -7.16 -12.31
N ILE A 280 2.82 -5.87 -12.38
CA ILE A 280 3.22 -5.24 -13.64
C ILE A 280 4.48 -5.94 -14.18
N ASP A 281 5.46 -6.24 -13.35
CA ASP A 281 6.66 -6.98 -13.74
C ASP A 281 6.30 -8.37 -14.29
N ALA A 282 5.35 -9.10 -13.66
CA ALA A 282 4.84 -10.38 -14.16
C ALA A 282 4.19 -10.26 -15.54
N LEU A 283 3.42 -9.21 -15.77
CA LEU A 283 2.73 -8.97 -17.05
C LEU A 283 3.68 -8.54 -18.17
N VAL A 284 4.81 -7.91 -17.84
CA VAL A 284 5.83 -7.44 -18.81
C VAL A 284 6.78 -8.56 -19.24
N ILE A 285 7.18 -9.48 -18.35
CA ILE A 285 8.09 -10.58 -18.65
C ILE A 285 7.53 -11.51 -19.74
N THR A 286 6.24 -11.76 -19.75
CA THR A 286 5.56 -12.63 -20.74
C THR A 286 5.69 -12.14 -22.18
N ARG A 287 6.24 -10.94 -22.41
CA ARG A 287 6.37 -10.30 -23.73
C ARG A 287 7.68 -10.58 -24.46
N ASN A 288 8.66 -11.22 -23.87
CA ASN A 288 9.96 -11.42 -24.50
C ASN A 288 10.06 -12.83 -25.09
N PRO A 289 9.52 -13.09 -26.32
CA PRO A 289 9.71 -14.37 -27.01
C PRO A 289 11.15 -14.55 -27.50
N ALA A 290 12.01 -13.52 -27.36
CA ALA A 290 13.41 -13.55 -27.86
C ALA A 290 14.38 -14.30 -26.94
N ALA A 291 13.93 -14.91 -25.85
CA ALA A 291 14.75 -15.78 -25.01
C ALA A 291 14.60 -17.26 -25.36
N THR A 292 13.96 -17.63 -26.49
CA THR A 292 14.05 -18.97 -27.05
C THR A 292 15.43 -19.07 -27.69
N PRO A 293 16.27 -20.06 -27.32
CA PRO A 293 17.58 -20.24 -27.94
C PRO A 293 17.43 -20.32 -29.46
N ALA A 294 18.33 -19.66 -30.17
CA ALA A 294 18.36 -19.56 -31.62
C ALA A 294 18.58 -20.93 -32.35
N ALA A 295 18.47 -22.02 -31.59
CA ALA A 295 18.74 -23.37 -32.08
C ALA A 295 17.60 -24.02 -32.90
N VAL A 296 16.44 -23.40 -33.05
CA VAL A 296 15.31 -24.01 -33.81
C VAL A 296 15.01 -23.26 -35.13
N ARG A 297 15.84 -22.34 -35.57
CA ARG A 297 15.61 -21.58 -36.82
C ARG A 297 16.53 -21.96 -37.98
N ALA A 298 17.10 -23.13 -38.00
CA ALA A 298 17.88 -23.62 -39.11
C ALA A 298 17.31 -24.95 -39.66
N ALA A 299 16.07 -24.90 -40.14
CA ALA A 299 15.62 -25.86 -41.14
C ALA A 299 15.45 -25.07 -42.44
N PRO A 300 16.24 -25.34 -43.50
CA PRO A 300 16.03 -24.73 -44.80
C PRO A 300 14.67 -25.16 -45.34
N ALA A 301 13.88 -24.21 -45.83
CA ALA A 301 12.67 -24.48 -46.56
C ALA A 301 12.97 -25.35 -47.80
N PRO A 302 12.12 -26.32 -48.12
CA PRO A 302 12.29 -27.06 -49.36
C PRO A 302 12.13 -26.12 -50.55
N ALA A 303 13.11 -26.14 -51.45
CA ALA A 303 13.09 -25.37 -52.68
C ALA A 303 11.88 -25.84 -53.55
N THR A 304 11.00 -24.91 -53.86
CA THR A 304 9.94 -25.07 -54.85
C THR A 304 10.60 -25.23 -56.20
N ALA A 305 10.48 -26.43 -56.77
CA ALA A 305 10.87 -26.72 -58.15
C ALA A 305 9.92 -26.00 -59.11
N THR A 306 10.49 -25.14 -59.94
CA THR A 306 9.82 -24.56 -61.11
C THR A 306 9.89 -25.60 -62.25
N PRO A 307 8.83 -25.90 -63.01
CA PRO A 307 8.91 -26.77 -64.16
C PRO A 307 9.58 -26.04 -65.35
N ALA A 308 10.66 -26.60 -65.88
CA ALA A 308 11.24 -26.17 -67.14
C ALA A 308 10.82 -27.17 -68.24
N ALA A 309 10.44 -26.59 -69.37
CA ALA A 309 9.95 -27.24 -70.53
C ALA A 309 11.08 -27.96 -71.33
N ASP A 310 10.65 -28.97 -72.07
CA ASP A 310 11.18 -29.78 -73.14
C ASP A 310 12.41 -29.29 -73.90
N ALA A 311 13.39 -30.23 -74.08
CA ALA A 311 14.03 -30.56 -75.39
C ALA A 311 14.92 -31.80 -75.26
N PRO A 312 15.08 -32.54 -76.34
CA PRO A 312 15.41 -33.96 -76.30
C PRO A 312 16.86 -34.31 -76.61
N GLY A 313 17.26 -35.52 -76.16
CA GLY A 313 18.20 -36.44 -76.91
C GLY A 313 19.68 -36.34 -76.59
N ALA A 314 20.22 -37.39 -76.03
CA ALA A 314 21.37 -38.16 -76.59
C ALA A 314 21.88 -39.23 -75.60
N ASP A 315 22.08 -40.37 -76.13
CA ASP A 315 22.55 -41.66 -75.57
C ASP A 315 23.98 -41.61 -74.99
N ALA A 316 24.21 -42.52 -74.01
CA ALA A 316 25.35 -43.48 -73.89
C ALA A 316 26.01 -43.46 -72.48
N PRO A 317 26.86 -44.46 -72.12
CA PRO A 317 26.41 -45.65 -71.39
C PRO A 317 27.05 -45.80 -70.02
N ALA A 318 26.60 -46.85 -69.31
CA ALA A 318 27.03 -47.29 -67.99
C ALA A 318 28.58 -47.62 -67.89
N ALA A 319 29.11 -47.32 -66.69
CA ALA A 319 30.34 -47.93 -66.18
C ALA A 319 30.19 -48.24 -64.70
N ASP A 320 30.30 -49.50 -64.37
CA ASP A 320 30.40 -50.14 -63.07
C ASP A 320 31.60 -49.66 -62.25
N ALA A 321 31.41 -49.46 -60.93
CA ALA A 321 32.49 -49.59 -59.95
C ALA A 321 31.90 -49.87 -58.54
N PRO A 322 32.66 -50.65 -57.72
CA PRO A 322 32.05 -51.52 -56.72
C PRO A 322 31.82 -50.90 -55.32
N ALA A 323 30.90 -51.53 -54.60
CA ALA A 323 30.61 -51.29 -53.19
C ALA A 323 31.81 -51.57 -52.28
N SER A 324 32.07 -50.70 -51.35
CA SER A 324 33.00 -50.89 -50.23
C SER A 324 32.19 -50.83 -48.94
N ASP A 325 31.99 -52.01 -48.34
CA ASP A 325 31.47 -52.18 -46.99
C ASP A 325 32.47 -51.70 -45.92
N ALA A 326 32.08 -50.76 -45.07
CA ALA A 326 32.75 -50.54 -43.81
C ALA A 326 31.65 -50.28 -42.70
N PRO A 327 31.68 -51.04 -41.60
CA PRO A 327 30.68 -50.93 -40.58
C PRO A 327 30.91 -49.66 -39.73
N ALA A 328 29.92 -48.77 -39.70
CA ALA A 328 29.89 -47.64 -38.80
C ALA A 328 29.48 -48.11 -37.39
N THR A 329 30.45 -48.19 -36.50
CA THR A 329 30.20 -48.31 -35.04
C THR A 329 29.57 -47.06 -34.53
N ALA A 330 28.25 -47.09 -34.32
CA ALA A 330 27.52 -46.04 -33.62
C ALA A 330 27.82 -46.14 -32.12
N THR A 331 28.59 -45.18 -31.60
CA THR A 331 28.69 -44.90 -30.17
C THR A 331 27.39 -44.26 -29.71
N PRO A 332 26.67 -44.76 -28.68
CA PRO A 332 25.54 -44.08 -28.17
C PRO A 332 26.03 -42.82 -27.42
N ALA A 333 25.83 -41.66 -28.02
CA ALA A 333 25.94 -40.40 -27.32
C ALA A 333 24.85 -40.36 -26.24
N SER A 334 25.29 -40.42 -25.02
CA SER A 334 24.44 -40.16 -23.84
C SER A 334 23.98 -38.71 -23.89
N ASP A 335 22.85 -38.47 -24.56
CA ASP A 335 22.06 -37.23 -24.44
C ASP A 335 21.41 -37.17 -23.04
N LEU A 336 22.26 -36.93 -22.05
CA LEU A 336 21.78 -36.29 -20.81
C LEU A 336 21.68 -34.79 -21.11
N GLY A 337 20.65 -34.42 -21.86
CA GLY A 337 20.17 -33.04 -21.87
C GLY A 337 19.88 -32.63 -20.42
N PRO A 338 20.19 -31.39 -20.03
CA PRO A 338 19.91 -30.92 -18.68
C PRO A 338 18.42 -31.17 -18.42
N VAL A 339 18.12 -31.93 -17.38
CA VAL A 339 16.77 -32.08 -16.82
C VAL A 339 16.26 -30.66 -16.56
N GLN A 340 15.50 -30.12 -17.51
CA GLN A 340 14.71 -28.91 -17.27
C GLN A 340 13.63 -29.30 -16.27
N GLY A 341 13.97 -29.18 -14.98
CA GLY A 341 12.99 -29.26 -13.91
C GLY A 341 11.89 -28.25 -14.25
N ASP A 342 10.63 -28.65 -14.14
CA ASP A 342 9.44 -27.85 -14.32
C ASP A 342 9.32 -26.79 -13.19
N TRP A 343 10.32 -25.90 -13.11
CA TRP A 343 10.27 -24.77 -12.19
C TRP A 343 9.18 -23.81 -12.68
N PRO A 344 8.34 -23.28 -11.75
CA PRO A 344 7.34 -22.30 -12.13
C PRO A 344 7.99 -21.15 -12.89
N ARG A 345 7.40 -20.78 -14.00
CA ARG A 345 7.92 -19.68 -14.82
C ARG A 345 7.93 -18.40 -13.99
N GLN A 346 8.92 -17.54 -14.19
CA GLN A 346 9.13 -16.32 -13.41
C GLN A 346 7.89 -15.41 -13.34
N ASP A 347 7.15 -15.32 -14.44
CA ASP A 347 5.89 -14.54 -14.51
C ASP A 347 4.81 -15.08 -13.57
N GLN A 348 4.75 -16.40 -13.36
CA GLN A 348 3.80 -17.04 -12.43
C GLN A 348 4.20 -16.79 -10.97
N VAL A 349 5.50 -16.88 -10.68
CA VAL A 349 6.02 -16.58 -9.32
C VAL A 349 5.74 -15.12 -8.94
N LEU A 350 6.05 -14.18 -9.81
CA LEU A 350 5.78 -12.75 -9.56
C LEU A 350 4.28 -12.49 -9.41
N ALA A 351 3.43 -13.16 -10.18
CA ALA A 351 1.99 -13.04 -10.05
C ALA A 351 1.47 -13.58 -8.71
N ALA A 352 1.98 -14.74 -8.26
CA ALA A 352 1.64 -15.30 -6.96
C ALA A 352 2.06 -14.36 -5.81
N LEU A 353 3.29 -13.85 -5.85
CA LEU A 353 3.80 -12.89 -4.88
C LEU A 353 3.00 -11.57 -4.90
N ALA A 354 2.61 -11.09 -6.08
CA ALA A 354 1.77 -9.91 -6.21
C ALA A 354 0.41 -10.11 -5.53
N GLY A 355 -0.25 -11.25 -5.78
CA GLY A 355 -1.51 -11.60 -5.13
C GLY A 355 -1.36 -11.70 -3.62
N LEU A 356 -0.34 -12.40 -3.12
CA LEU A 356 -0.06 -12.54 -1.69
C LEU A 356 0.14 -11.18 -1.01
N VAL A 357 1.01 -10.35 -1.57
CA VAL A 357 1.34 -9.02 -1.01
C VAL A 357 0.11 -8.12 -1.00
N LEU A 358 -0.69 -8.10 -2.08
CA LEU A 358 -1.94 -7.35 -2.13
C LEU A 358 -2.95 -7.86 -1.09
N GLY A 359 -3.08 -9.18 -0.94
CA GLY A 359 -3.99 -9.78 0.05
C GLY A 359 -3.62 -9.47 1.49
N LEU A 360 -2.32 -9.38 1.80
CA LEU A 360 -1.81 -9.05 3.13
C LEU A 360 -2.13 -7.60 3.58
N VAL A 361 -2.62 -6.73 2.71
CA VAL A 361 -3.14 -5.41 3.10
C VAL A 361 -4.25 -5.54 4.16
N VAL A 362 -5.07 -6.59 4.08
CA VAL A 362 -6.15 -6.86 5.04
C VAL A 362 -5.62 -7.12 6.45
N LEU A 363 -4.43 -7.69 6.59
CA LEU A 363 -3.78 -7.92 7.89
C LEU A 363 -3.35 -6.59 8.55
N VAL A 364 -3.09 -5.56 7.76
CA VAL A 364 -2.71 -4.23 8.26
C VAL A 364 -3.96 -3.39 8.57
N ARG A 365 -4.98 -3.47 7.70
CA ARG A 365 -6.22 -2.70 7.79
C ARG A 365 -7.39 -3.51 7.25
N ILE A 366 -8.46 -3.61 8.02
CA ILE A 366 -9.66 -4.35 7.59
C ILE A 366 -10.36 -3.69 6.38
N ASP A 367 -10.35 -2.36 6.30
CA ASP A 367 -10.87 -1.60 5.16
C ASP A 367 -10.00 -1.75 3.88
N GLY A 368 -8.76 -2.25 4.02
CA GLY A 368 -7.93 -2.68 2.90
C GLY A 368 -8.59 -3.76 2.03
N LEU A 369 -9.57 -4.50 2.56
CA LEU A 369 -10.41 -5.41 1.76
C LEU A 369 -11.16 -4.64 0.65
N SER A 370 -11.64 -3.42 0.94
CA SER A 370 -12.22 -2.54 -0.08
C SER A 370 -11.18 -2.15 -1.13
N ASP A 371 -9.98 -1.76 -0.70
CA ASP A 371 -8.94 -1.27 -1.61
C ASP A 371 -8.54 -2.32 -2.65
N ILE A 372 -8.46 -3.60 -2.24
CA ILE A 372 -8.04 -4.71 -3.11
C ILE A 372 -9.21 -5.42 -3.80
N LEU A 373 -10.47 -5.07 -3.53
CA LEU A 373 -11.63 -5.76 -4.09
C LEU A 373 -11.60 -5.86 -5.63
N PRO A 374 -11.15 -4.85 -6.39
CA PRO A 374 -11.01 -4.95 -7.85
C PRO A 374 -10.00 -6.00 -8.33
N ALA A 375 -9.10 -6.47 -7.46
CA ALA A 375 -8.15 -7.54 -7.80
C ALA A 375 -8.85 -8.90 -8.01
N VAL A 376 -10.03 -9.12 -7.41
CA VAL A 376 -10.80 -10.35 -7.56
C VAL A 376 -11.31 -10.53 -8.99
N PRO A 377 -12.12 -9.61 -9.56
CA PRO A 377 -12.57 -9.73 -10.94
C PRO A 377 -11.42 -9.64 -11.94
N PHE A 378 -10.36 -8.88 -11.64
CA PHE A 378 -9.15 -8.85 -12.48
C PHE A 378 -8.47 -10.21 -12.54
N GLY A 379 -8.28 -10.90 -11.42
CA GLY A 379 -7.78 -12.28 -11.37
C GLY A 379 -8.68 -13.24 -12.14
N GLY A 380 -10.00 -13.12 -11.96
CA GLY A 380 -10.99 -13.87 -12.71
C GLY A 380 -10.87 -13.68 -14.22
N LEU A 381 -10.73 -12.44 -14.68
CA LEU A 381 -10.51 -12.13 -16.11
C LEU A 381 -9.19 -12.74 -16.64
N MET A 382 -8.12 -12.72 -15.89
CA MET A 382 -6.86 -13.39 -16.28
C MET A 382 -7.06 -14.90 -16.43
N ILE A 383 -7.79 -15.55 -15.52
CA ILE A 383 -8.10 -16.99 -15.59
C ILE A 383 -8.99 -17.29 -16.80
N ALA A 384 -10.07 -16.51 -16.99
CA ALA A 384 -10.97 -16.66 -18.13
C ALA A 384 -10.25 -16.49 -19.49
N ALA A 385 -9.30 -15.54 -19.53
CA ALA A 385 -8.41 -15.32 -20.68
C ALA A 385 -7.29 -16.37 -20.81
N ARG A 386 -7.30 -17.42 -19.98
CA ARG A 386 -6.30 -18.50 -19.95
C ARG A 386 -4.85 -18.00 -19.80
N ARG A 387 -4.68 -16.90 -19.05
CA ARG A 387 -3.35 -16.37 -18.73
C ARG A 387 -2.72 -17.20 -17.63
N ARG A 388 -1.45 -17.59 -17.83
CA ARG A 388 -0.72 -18.46 -16.88
C ARG A 388 -0.54 -17.82 -15.50
N GLN A 389 -0.54 -16.50 -15.42
CA GLN A 389 -0.44 -15.72 -14.19
C GLN A 389 -1.73 -15.72 -13.38
N GLY A 390 -2.90 -15.97 -13.99
CA GLY A 390 -4.21 -15.79 -13.35
C GLY A 390 -4.41 -16.66 -12.11
N VAL A 391 -4.15 -17.96 -12.21
CA VAL A 391 -4.31 -18.88 -11.08
C VAL A 391 -3.30 -18.59 -9.96
N PRO A 392 -1.98 -18.45 -10.23
CA PRO A 392 -1.01 -18.09 -9.19
C PRO A 392 -1.35 -16.76 -8.48
N PHE A 393 -1.78 -15.74 -9.22
CA PHE A 393 -2.21 -14.47 -8.65
C PHE A 393 -3.42 -14.65 -7.71
N GLY A 394 -4.45 -15.37 -8.16
CA GLY A 394 -5.65 -15.64 -7.38
C GLY A 394 -5.37 -16.44 -6.11
N LEU A 395 -4.51 -17.45 -6.17
CA LEU A 395 -4.10 -18.23 -5.00
C LEU A 395 -3.31 -17.37 -4.00
N GLY A 396 -2.36 -16.58 -4.48
CA GLY A 396 -1.63 -15.64 -3.62
C GLY A 396 -2.57 -14.66 -2.92
N LEU A 397 -3.50 -14.06 -3.67
CA LEU A 397 -4.51 -13.12 -3.12
C LEU A 397 -5.38 -13.79 -2.05
N LEU A 398 -5.86 -15.01 -2.32
CA LEU A 398 -6.66 -15.79 -1.38
C LEU A 398 -5.91 -16.08 -0.07
N VAL A 399 -4.63 -16.47 -0.16
CA VAL A 399 -3.79 -16.72 1.02
C VAL A 399 -3.61 -15.42 1.82
N GLY A 400 -3.24 -14.31 1.17
CA GLY A 400 -3.03 -13.04 1.86
C GLY A 400 -4.30 -12.51 2.54
N VAL A 401 -5.45 -12.52 1.85
CA VAL A 401 -6.75 -12.15 2.41
C VAL A 401 -7.13 -13.08 3.56
N GLY A 402 -6.92 -14.38 3.38
CA GLY A 402 -7.19 -15.38 4.43
C GLY A 402 -6.41 -15.11 5.71
N TYR A 403 -5.15 -14.68 5.61
CA TYR A 403 -4.34 -14.27 6.77
C TYR A 403 -4.96 -13.07 7.50
N GLY A 404 -5.34 -12.03 6.79
CA GLY A 404 -5.97 -10.85 7.39
C GLY A 404 -7.31 -11.18 8.04
N LEU A 405 -8.17 -11.96 7.36
CA LEU A 405 -9.46 -12.37 7.92
C LEU A 405 -9.31 -13.28 9.14
N ALA A 406 -8.30 -14.18 9.14
CA ALA A 406 -8.01 -15.01 10.29
C ALA A 406 -7.60 -14.18 11.51
N ASP A 407 -6.74 -13.18 11.34
CA ASP A 407 -6.37 -12.24 12.40
C ASP A 407 -7.60 -11.49 12.96
N GLY A 408 -8.38 -10.87 12.07
CA GLY A 408 -9.59 -10.14 12.44
C GLY A 408 -10.58 -11.01 13.24
N TYR A 409 -10.85 -12.22 12.78
CA TYR A 409 -11.78 -13.11 13.44
C TYR A 409 -11.26 -13.65 14.79
N LEU A 410 -9.96 -13.99 14.87
CA LEU A 410 -9.37 -14.64 16.04
C LEU A 410 -8.89 -13.65 17.10
N LYS A 411 -8.47 -12.45 16.72
CA LYS A 411 -7.81 -11.48 17.62
C LYS A 411 -8.50 -10.12 17.72
N ALA A 412 -9.37 -9.74 16.79
CA ALA A 412 -10.03 -8.44 16.79
C ALA A 412 -11.55 -8.54 16.60
N ARG A 413 -12.15 -9.67 16.99
CA ARG A 413 -13.59 -9.94 16.78
C ARG A 413 -14.50 -8.85 17.37
N PRO A 414 -14.34 -8.40 18.65
CA PRO A 414 -15.17 -7.32 19.18
C PRO A 414 -15.11 -6.02 18.37
N TYR A 415 -13.95 -5.72 17.82
CA TYR A 415 -13.81 -4.59 16.90
C TYR A 415 -14.59 -4.80 15.59
N LEU A 416 -14.51 -6.00 15.00
CA LEU A 416 -15.30 -6.32 13.80
C LEU A 416 -16.80 -6.24 14.06
N ASP A 417 -17.27 -6.65 15.25
CA ASP A 417 -18.66 -6.55 15.66
C ASP A 417 -19.07 -5.06 15.82
N LEU A 418 -18.21 -4.22 16.40
CA LEU A 418 -18.41 -2.77 16.57
C LEU A 418 -18.55 -2.07 15.21
N VAL A 419 -17.64 -2.33 14.27
CA VAL A 419 -17.68 -1.73 12.93
C VAL A 419 -18.58 -2.49 11.96
N GLY A 420 -19.22 -3.55 12.42
CA GLY A 420 -20.11 -4.42 11.64
C GLY A 420 -21.16 -3.68 10.81
N PRO A 421 -21.87 -2.67 11.35
CA PRO A 421 -22.83 -1.87 10.58
C PRO A 421 -22.22 -1.20 9.33
N SER A 422 -21.00 -0.72 9.42
CA SER A 422 -20.25 -0.13 8.31
C SER A 422 -19.65 -1.20 7.38
N LEU A 423 -19.25 -2.36 7.89
CA LEU A 423 -18.64 -3.45 7.11
C LEU A 423 -19.67 -4.30 6.36
N ARG A 424 -20.91 -4.41 6.82
CA ARG A 424 -21.94 -5.24 6.18
C ARG A 424 -22.19 -4.90 4.71
N PRO A 425 -22.38 -3.61 4.32
CA PRO A 425 -22.53 -3.26 2.90
C PRO A 425 -21.31 -3.67 2.05
N LEU A 426 -20.10 -3.43 2.59
CA LEU A 426 -18.86 -3.84 1.93
C LEU A 426 -18.77 -5.37 1.78
N GLY A 427 -19.13 -6.12 2.81
CA GLY A 427 -19.17 -7.58 2.78
C GLY A 427 -20.15 -8.12 1.74
N LEU A 428 -21.34 -7.51 1.61
CA LEU A 428 -22.33 -7.86 0.58
C LEU A 428 -21.81 -7.56 -0.83
N ILE A 429 -21.17 -6.41 -1.03
CA ILE A 429 -20.55 -6.06 -2.31
C ILE A 429 -19.43 -7.03 -2.63
N ALA A 430 -18.56 -7.34 -1.66
CA ALA A 430 -17.47 -8.28 -1.85
C ALA A 430 -18.00 -9.69 -2.21
N ALA A 431 -19.01 -10.17 -1.50
CA ALA A 431 -19.67 -11.44 -1.81
C ALA A 431 -20.26 -11.45 -3.21
N ALA A 432 -20.96 -10.38 -3.60
CA ALA A 432 -21.52 -10.24 -4.94
C ALA A 432 -20.42 -10.26 -6.01
N VAL A 433 -19.32 -9.52 -5.82
CA VAL A 433 -18.17 -9.49 -6.74
C VAL A 433 -17.54 -10.87 -6.87
N VAL A 434 -17.35 -11.60 -5.77
CA VAL A 434 -16.81 -12.97 -5.79
C VAL A 434 -17.77 -13.90 -6.54
N LEU A 435 -19.08 -13.89 -6.21
CA LEU A 435 -20.08 -14.73 -6.86
C LEU A 435 -20.17 -14.45 -8.37
N LEU A 436 -20.20 -13.18 -8.77
CA LEU A 436 -20.21 -12.79 -10.18
C LEU A 436 -18.93 -13.22 -10.90
N THR A 437 -17.78 -13.12 -10.24
CA THR A 437 -16.49 -13.58 -10.78
C THR A 437 -16.50 -15.09 -10.99
N VAL A 438 -16.95 -15.86 -9.99
CA VAL A 438 -17.06 -17.33 -10.08
C VAL A 438 -18.08 -17.72 -11.15
N ALA A 439 -19.24 -17.11 -11.19
CA ALA A 439 -20.25 -17.36 -12.22
C ALA A 439 -19.70 -17.08 -13.63
N GLY A 440 -18.98 -15.96 -13.80
CA GLY A 440 -18.27 -15.62 -15.03
C GLY A 440 -17.23 -16.65 -15.44
N LEU A 441 -16.46 -17.19 -14.48
CA LEU A 441 -15.47 -18.26 -14.71
C LEU A 441 -16.15 -19.57 -15.13
N ILE A 442 -17.28 -19.94 -14.52
CA ILE A 442 -18.05 -21.13 -14.89
C ILE A 442 -18.63 -20.96 -16.29
N ALA A 443 -19.20 -19.80 -16.61
CA ALA A 443 -19.72 -19.48 -17.92
C ALA A 443 -18.61 -19.52 -19.00
N ALA A 444 -17.40 -19.04 -18.67
CA ALA A 444 -16.24 -19.04 -19.57
C ALA A 444 -15.71 -20.45 -19.91
N ARG A 445 -16.11 -21.49 -19.15
CA ARG A 445 -15.79 -22.88 -19.50
C ARG A 445 -16.65 -23.44 -20.64
N ARG A 446 -17.81 -22.83 -20.89
CA ARG A 446 -18.72 -23.24 -21.95
C ARG A 446 -18.44 -22.42 -23.23
N PRO A 447 -18.14 -23.05 -24.37
CA PRO A 447 -17.72 -22.32 -25.59
C PRO A 447 -18.85 -21.49 -26.21
N ALA A 448 -20.09 -21.97 -26.19
CA ALA A 448 -21.21 -21.31 -26.85
C ALA A 448 -21.60 -19.97 -26.20
N PRO A 449 -21.85 -19.85 -24.88
CA PRO A 449 -22.16 -18.56 -24.25
C PRO A 449 -20.97 -17.61 -24.32
N LEU A 450 -19.72 -18.11 -24.25
CA LEU A 450 -18.54 -17.26 -24.37
C LEU A 450 -18.43 -16.65 -25.78
N ALA A 451 -18.73 -17.40 -26.83
CA ALA A 451 -18.74 -16.90 -28.20
C ALA A 451 -19.84 -15.84 -28.41
N ALA A 452 -21.03 -16.05 -27.84
CA ALA A 452 -22.15 -15.10 -27.92
C ALA A 452 -21.82 -13.79 -27.16
N VAL A 453 -21.31 -13.90 -25.92
CA VAL A 453 -20.88 -12.74 -25.13
C VAL A 453 -19.72 -12.02 -25.83
N ARG A 454 -18.78 -12.73 -26.37
CA ARG A 454 -17.65 -12.16 -27.12
C ARG A 454 -18.13 -11.46 -28.39
N GLY A 455 -19.05 -12.08 -29.16
CA GLY A 455 -19.68 -11.46 -30.34
C GLY A 455 -20.44 -10.17 -29.96
N TRP A 456 -21.16 -10.19 -28.85
CA TRP A 456 -21.86 -9.01 -28.33
C TRP A 456 -20.90 -7.92 -27.86
N LEU A 457 -19.85 -8.27 -27.10
CA LEU A 457 -18.83 -7.32 -26.62
C LEU A 457 -17.99 -6.73 -27.77
N THR A 458 -17.76 -7.50 -28.84
CA THR A 458 -17.02 -7.02 -30.02
C THR A 458 -17.90 -6.35 -31.06
N ALA A 459 -19.24 -6.28 -30.83
CA ALA A 459 -20.13 -5.51 -31.66
C ALA A 459 -19.61 -4.07 -31.78
N GLN A 460 -19.48 -3.57 -33.00
CA GLN A 460 -18.80 -2.30 -33.32
C GLN A 460 -19.40 -1.11 -32.57
N ARG A 461 -20.69 -1.14 -32.26
CA ARG A 461 -21.36 -0.12 -31.44
C ARG A 461 -20.89 -0.13 -29.97
N LEU A 462 -20.66 -1.31 -29.39
CA LEU A 462 -20.27 -1.44 -27.98
C LEU A 462 -18.80 -1.06 -27.76
N THR A 463 -17.92 -1.49 -28.68
CA THR A 463 -16.50 -1.12 -28.64
C THR A 463 -16.26 0.37 -28.76
N ASP A 464 -17.15 1.08 -29.44
CA ASP A 464 -17.10 2.53 -29.58
C ASP A 464 -17.73 3.27 -28.41
N TRP A 465 -18.85 2.77 -27.88
CA TRP A 465 -19.65 3.46 -26.87
C TRP A 465 -19.10 3.25 -25.44
N LEU A 466 -18.73 2.03 -25.07
CA LEU A 466 -18.34 1.68 -23.70
C LEU A 466 -17.09 2.46 -23.19
N PRO A 467 -16.05 2.67 -23.99
CA PRO A 467 -14.92 3.51 -23.57
C PRO A 467 -15.33 4.98 -23.37
N ARG A 468 -16.25 5.49 -24.16
CA ARG A 468 -16.79 6.85 -24.00
C ARG A 468 -17.64 6.95 -22.73
N ALA A 469 -18.49 5.94 -22.48
CA ALA A 469 -19.30 5.87 -21.28
C ALA A 469 -18.44 5.79 -20.01
N ALA A 470 -17.37 4.97 -20.00
CA ALA A 470 -16.45 4.89 -18.88
C ALA A 470 -15.78 6.24 -18.56
N ALA A 471 -15.34 6.97 -19.59
CA ALA A 471 -14.80 8.31 -19.42
C ALA A 471 -15.86 9.30 -18.92
N ALA A 472 -17.06 9.28 -19.50
CA ALA A 472 -18.16 10.17 -19.10
C ALA A 472 -18.61 9.89 -17.66
N LEU A 473 -18.71 8.62 -17.25
CA LEU A 473 -19.02 8.23 -15.88
C LEU A 473 -17.94 8.69 -14.90
N THR A 474 -16.65 8.61 -15.28
CA THR A 474 -15.57 9.13 -14.45
C THR A 474 -15.72 10.64 -14.24
N VAL A 475 -15.96 11.41 -15.31
CA VAL A 475 -16.18 12.85 -15.20
C VAL A 475 -17.43 13.17 -14.38
N ALA A 476 -18.54 12.45 -14.64
CA ALA A 476 -19.78 12.62 -13.90
C ALA A 476 -19.61 12.33 -12.39
N ALA A 477 -18.86 11.29 -12.03
CA ALA A 477 -18.55 10.99 -10.63
C ALA A 477 -17.83 12.16 -9.93
N PHE A 478 -16.80 12.73 -10.55
CA PHE A 478 -16.12 13.92 -10.00
C PHE A 478 -17.03 15.15 -9.95
N ALA A 479 -17.89 15.36 -10.95
CA ALA A 479 -18.88 16.45 -10.95
C ALA A 479 -19.89 16.29 -9.82
N VAL A 480 -20.42 15.08 -9.61
CA VAL A 480 -21.35 14.77 -8.51
C VAL A 480 -20.67 15.00 -7.15
N LEU A 481 -19.43 14.52 -6.96
CA LEU A 481 -18.68 14.74 -5.73
C LEU A 481 -18.41 16.23 -5.47
N ALA A 482 -18.14 17.01 -6.51
CA ALA A 482 -17.93 18.46 -6.40
C ALA A 482 -19.22 19.23 -6.06
N LEU A 483 -20.36 18.79 -6.59
CA LEU A 483 -21.66 19.44 -6.40
C LEU A 483 -22.37 18.96 -5.13
N ARG A 484 -21.97 17.83 -4.57
CA ARG A 484 -22.62 17.21 -3.40
C ARG A 484 -22.80 18.17 -2.22
N PRO A 485 -21.79 18.94 -1.77
CA PRO A 485 -21.96 19.89 -0.68
C PRO A 485 -22.95 21.03 -0.99
N LEU A 486 -23.16 21.36 -2.28
CA LEU A 486 -24.11 22.40 -2.71
C LEU A 486 -25.56 21.90 -2.70
N ILE A 487 -25.77 20.59 -2.84
CA ILE A 487 -27.11 19.99 -2.91
C ILE A 487 -27.63 19.56 -1.54
N HIS A 488 -26.73 19.11 -0.66
CA HIS A 488 -27.08 18.57 0.64
C HIS A 488 -26.45 19.43 1.76
N HIS A 489 -27.05 20.55 2.10
CA HIS A 489 -26.63 21.42 3.21
C HIS A 489 -27.25 20.97 4.54
N ALA A 490 -27.01 19.73 4.95
CA ALA A 490 -27.35 19.35 6.33
C ALA A 490 -26.24 19.84 7.27
N ALA A 491 -26.59 20.69 8.23
CA ALA A 491 -25.65 21.17 9.23
C ALA A 491 -24.96 20.00 9.95
N GLY A 492 -23.64 20.00 9.99
CA GLY A 492 -22.84 18.95 10.66
C GLY A 492 -22.41 17.75 9.80
N GLN A 493 -22.75 17.71 8.51
CA GLN A 493 -22.33 16.63 7.60
C GLN A 493 -21.11 17.01 6.75
N TYR A 494 -19.98 17.26 7.40
CA TYR A 494 -18.72 17.66 6.76
C TYR A 494 -18.06 16.54 5.91
N ASP A 495 -18.48 15.28 6.05
CA ASP A 495 -18.04 14.15 5.22
C ASP A 495 -18.41 14.31 3.75
N GLN A 496 -19.39 15.16 3.43
CA GLN A 496 -19.78 15.49 2.06
C GLN A 496 -18.73 16.35 1.34
N GLU A 497 -17.84 16.99 2.08
CA GLU A 497 -16.75 17.83 1.55
C GLU A 497 -15.48 17.04 1.20
N SER A 498 -15.52 15.73 1.16
CA SER A 498 -14.37 14.85 0.99
C SER A 498 -13.51 15.15 -0.24
N LEU A 499 -14.11 15.62 -1.35
CA LEU A 499 -13.35 16.08 -2.53
C LEU A 499 -12.61 17.40 -2.25
N TYR A 500 -13.18 18.29 -1.43
CA TYR A 500 -12.51 19.54 -1.04
C TYR A 500 -11.33 19.25 -0.11
N TRP A 501 -11.39 18.21 0.73
CA TRP A 501 -10.23 17.74 1.51
C TRP A 501 -9.06 17.37 0.58
N VAL A 502 -9.34 16.67 -0.52
CA VAL A 502 -8.29 16.34 -1.51
C VAL A 502 -7.72 17.62 -2.14
N ILE A 503 -8.59 18.59 -2.49
CA ILE A 503 -8.15 19.88 -3.04
C ILE A 503 -7.26 20.64 -2.06
N TRP A 504 -7.56 20.60 -0.76
CA TRP A 504 -6.71 21.23 0.26
C TRP A 504 -5.29 20.66 0.28
N TYR A 505 -5.16 19.35 0.10
CA TYR A 505 -3.87 18.65 0.28
C TYR A 505 -3.00 18.58 -0.97
N ILE A 506 -3.58 18.45 -2.15
CA ILE A 506 -2.81 18.36 -3.41
C ILE A 506 -3.12 19.47 -4.42
N GLY A 507 -4.08 20.32 -4.10
CA GLY A 507 -4.48 21.46 -4.93
C GLY A 507 -5.43 21.12 -6.07
N LEU A 508 -6.25 22.11 -6.44
CA LEU A 508 -7.21 21.99 -7.55
C LEU A 508 -6.55 21.59 -8.89
N PRO A 509 -5.37 22.12 -9.28
CA PRO A 509 -4.74 21.70 -10.53
C PRO A 509 -4.40 20.22 -10.59
N ALA A 510 -3.92 19.65 -9.48
CA ALA A 510 -3.61 18.21 -9.38
C ALA A 510 -4.88 17.35 -9.48
N VAL A 511 -5.97 17.78 -8.84
CA VAL A 511 -7.27 17.10 -8.91
C VAL A 511 -7.83 17.14 -10.32
N LEU A 512 -7.80 18.28 -11.00
CA LEU A 512 -8.27 18.41 -12.39
C LEU A 512 -7.44 17.58 -13.37
N LEU A 513 -6.11 17.62 -13.25
CA LEU A 513 -5.22 16.76 -14.05
C LEU A 513 -5.44 15.28 -13.75
N GLY A 514 -5.67 14.92 -12.49
CA GLY A 514 -5.96 13.57 -12.05
C GLY A 514 -7.29 13.05 -12.61
N ALA A 515 -8.36 13.83 -12.48
CA ALA A 515 -9.68 13.49 -13.02
C ALA A 515 -9.64 13.34 -14.55
N PHE A 516 -8.99 14.27 -15.24
CA PHE A 516 -8.75 14.18 -16.69
C PHE A 516 -7.94 12.91 -17.03
N GLY A 517 -6.85 12.65 -16.30
CA GLY A 517 -6.02 11.47 -16.49
C GLY A 517 -6.80 10.17 -16.31
N LEU A 518 -7.60 10.05 -15.25
CA LEU A 518 -8.46 8.89 -14.99
C LEU A 518 -9.50 8.69 -16.10
N ALA A 519 -10.18 9.75 -16.52
CA ALA A 519 -11.17 9.68 -17.61
C ALA A 519 -10.53 9.27 -18.95
N ALA A 520 -9.36 9.84 -19.27
CA ALA A 520 -8.62 9.49 -20.47
C ALA A 520 -8.09 8.05 -20.45
N LEU A 521 -7.60 7.59 -19.29
CA LEU A 521 -7.18 6.20 -19.07
C LEU A 521 -8.37 5.23 -19.12
N ALA A 522 -9.50 5.56 -18.49
CA ALA A 522 -10.72 4.75 -18.54
C ALA A 522 -11.22 4.57 -19.98
N ARG A 523 -11.18 5.65 -20.78
CA ARG A 523 -11.53 5.58 -22.20
C ARG A 523 -10.60 4.65 -22.99
N ARG A 524 -9.31 4.70 -22.71
CA ARG A 524 -8.29 3.92 -23.44
C ARG A 524 -8.23 2.46 -22.96
N ALA A 525 -8.36 2.25 -21.64
CA ALA A 525 -8.38 0.91 -21.08
C ALA A 525 -9.68 0.17 -21.41
N GLY A 526 -10.82 0.88 -21.51
CA GLY A 526 -12.11 0.28 -21.84
C GLY A 526 -12.11 -0.48 -23.17
N SER A 527 -11.44 0.05 -24.20
CA SER A 527 -11.29 -0.65 -25.48
C SER A 527 -10.44 -1.93 -25.32
N ALA A 528 -9.38 -1.88 -24.53
CA ALA A 528 -8.50 -3.03 -24.32
C ALA A 528 -9.12 -4.10 -23.41
N PHE A 529 -10.02 -3.74 -22.50
CA PHE A 529 -10.81 -4.69 -21.72
C PHE A 529 -11.76 -5.51 -22.60
N LEU A 530 -12.37 -4.88 -23.60
CA LEU A 530 -13.28 -5.55 -24.54
C LEU A 530 -12.53 -6.51 -25.47
N THR A 531 -11.30 -6.14 -25.83
CA THR A 531 -10.42 -6.93 -26.72
C THR A 531 -9.31 -7.64 -25.94
N TRP A 532 -9.62 -8.24 -24.79
CA TRP A 532 -8.66 -8.93 -23.91
C TRP A 532 -7.75 -9.95 -24.62
N THR A 533 -8.12 -10.34 -25.82
CA THR A 533 -7.33 -11.22 -26.72
C THR A 533 -6.26 -10.45 -27.50
N ASP A 534 -6.33 -9.12 -27.55
CA ASP A 534 -5.37 -8.30 -28.28
C ASP A 534 -4.04 -8.19 -27.50
N PRO A 535 -2.88 -8.26 -28.16
CA PRO A 535 -1.57 -8.22 -27.52
C PRO A 535 -1.19 -6.87 -26.90
N ASP A 536 -2.08 -5.88 -26.82
CA ASP A 536 -1.75 -4.59 -26.24
C ASP A 536 -1.54 -4.66 -24.72
N ALA A 537 -0.29 -4.99 -24.41
CA ALA A 537 0.15 -5.23 -23.05
C ALA A 537 0.17 -3.95 -22.18
N ALA A 538 0.16 -2.79 -22.83
CA ALA A 538 0.24 -1.52 -22.14
C ALA A 538 -1.09 -1.22 -21.41
N ALA A 539 -2.21 -1.48 -22.04
CA ALA A 539 -3.53 -1.38 -21.41
C ALA A 539 -3.68 -2.38 -20.25
N ARG A 540 -3.06 -3.56 -20.36
CA ARG A 540 -3.13 -4.58 -19.30
C ARG A 540 -2.37 -4.19 -18.04
N THR A 541 -1.25 -3.47 -18.14
CA THR A 541 -0.49 -3.03 -16.96
C THR A 541 -1.25 -1.95 -16.17
N TRP A 542 -2.06 -1.13 -16.84
CA TRP A 542 -2.91 -0.12 -16.20
C TRP A 542 -4.23 -0.69 -15.66
N ALA A 543 -4.65 -1.88 -16.08
CA ALA A 543 -5.98 -2.40 -15.80
C ALA A 543 -6.29 -2.45 -14.30
N LEU A 544 -5.47 -3.15 -13.51
CA LEU A 544 -5.73 -3.24 -12.07
C LEU A 544 -5.48 -1.91 -11.33
N PRO A 545 -4.36 -1.18 -11.54
CA PRO A 545 -4.17 0.14 -10.92
C PRO A 545 -5.32 1.12 -11.18
N LEU A 546 -5.84 1.15 -12.41
CA LEU A 546 -6.95 2.01 -12.79
C LEU A 546 -8.27 1.58 -12.13
N LEU A 547 -8.56 0.27 -12.09
CA LEU A 547 -9.75 -0.25 -11.41
C LEU A 547 -9.72 0.08 -9.92
N ILE A 548 -8.57 -0.12 -9.25
CA ILE A 548 -8.41 0.23 -7.84
C ILE A 548 -8.59 1.75 -7.67
N ALA A 549 -7.93 2.57 -8.50
CA ALA A 549 -8.04 4.03 -8.40
C ALA A 549 -9.50 4.51 -8.53
N LEU A 550 -10.22 4.07 -9.57
CA LEU A 550 -11.60 4.46 -9.79
C LEU A 550 -12.52 3.99 -8.66
N TRP A 551 -12.35 2.75 -8.22
CA TRP A 551 -13.13 2.17 -7.13
C TRP A 551 -12.89 2.89 -5.81
N VAL A 552 -11.63 3.00 -5.37
CA VAL A 552 -11.27 3.59 -4.07
C VAL A 552 -11.60 5.08 -4.02
N ILE A 553 -11.30 5.84 -5.09
CA ILE A 553 -11.61 7.27 -5.16
C ILE A 553 -13.12 7.49 -5.01
N VAL A 554 -13.94 6.76 -5.77
CA VAL A 554 -15.39 6.93 -5.71
C VAL A 554 -15.94 6.49 -4.35
N THR A 555 -15.55 5.33 -3.83
CA THR A 555 -16.11 4.80 -2.58
C THR A 555 -15.69 5.61 -1.37
N VAL A 556 -14.41 5.96 -1.25
CA VAL A 556 -13.90 6.74 -0.12
C VAL A 556 -14.39 8.18 -0.15
N LEU A 557 -14.42 8.83 -1.32
CA LEU A 557 -14.94 10.20 -1.40
C LEU A 557 -16.46 10.26 -1.30
N TRP A 558 -17.17 9.18 -1.64
CA TRP A 558 -18.62 9.09 -1.41
C TRP A 558 -18.95 8.91 0.08
N ARG A 559 -18.21 8.04 0.76
CA ARG A 559 -18.41 7.73 2.18
C ARG A 559 -17.07 7.45 2.85
N PRO A 560 -16.41 8.48 3.40
CA PRO A 560 -15.11 8.30 4.06
C PRO A 560 -15.18 7.49 5.35
N ASP A 561 -16.37 7.39 5.96
CA ASP A 561 -16.66 6.59 7.17
C ASP A 561 -15.67 6.88 8.31
N ILE A 562 -15.47 8.16 8.58
CA ILE A 562 -14.57 8.68 9.60
C ILE A 562 -15.10 10.05 10.09
N VAL A 563 -14.78 10.43 11.32
CA VAL A 563 -15.02 11.79 11.82
C VAL A 563 -14.27 12.80 10.95
N ALA A 564 -14.96 13.84 10.48
CA ALA A 564 -14.50 14.73 9.41
C ALA A 564 -13.39 15.73 9.83
N ASP A 565 -12.91 15.68 11.06
CA ASP A 565 -11.88 16.60 11.58
C ASP A 565 -10.51 16.35 10.89
N GLN A 566 -9.82 17.46 10.56
CA GLN A 566 -8.54 17.41 9.85
C GLN A 566 -7.38 17.75 10.80
N PRO A 567 -6.22 17.07 10.69
CA PRO A 567 -5.79 16.14 9.62
C PRO A 567 -6.27 14.69 9.77
N TRP A 568 -6.96 14.34 10.86
CA TRP A 568 -7.37 12.95 11.15
C TRP A 568 -8.12 12.28 10.01
N ALA A 569 -9.15 12.94 9.45
CA ALA A 569 -9.94 12.36 8.36
C ALA A 569 -9.11 12.11 7.09
N SER A 570 -8.03 12.86 6.87
CA SER A 570 -7.18 12.73 5.68
C SER A 570 -6.50 11.37 5.55
N ARG A 571 -6.39 10.62 6.66
CA ARG A 571 -5.81 9.26 6.64
C ARG A 571 -6.58 8.29 5.72
N ARG A 572 -7.89 8.53 5.51
CA ARG A 572 -8.68 7.75 4.54
C ARG A 572 -8.27 7.98 3.10
N LEU A 573 -7.63 9.11 2.81
CA LEU A 573 -7.18 9.47 1.48
C LEU A 573 -5.79 8.86 1.16
N VAL A 574 -5.01 8.52 2.18
CA VAL A 574 -3.60 8.13 2.08
C VAL A 574 -3.40 6.80 1.33
N PRO A 575 -4.14 5.70 1.61
CA PRO A 575 -3.82 4.41 1.00
C PRO A 575 -3.80 4.43 -0.53
N PHE A 576 -4.83 5.04 -1.17
CA PHE A 576 -4.89 5.05 -2.63
C PHE A 576 -5.60 6.27 -3.28
N VAL A 577 -6.38 7.08 -2.55
CA VAL A 577 -7.07 8.24 -3.15
C VAL A 577 -6.06 9.27 -3.65
N LEU A 578 -5.20 9.77 -2.78
CA LEU A 578 -4.14 10.73 -3.15
C LEU A 578 -3.14 10.11 -4.13
N PRO A 579 -2.57 8.91 -3.87
CA PRO A 579 -1.67 8.28 -4.82
C PRO A 579 -2.29 8.03 -6.19
N GLY A 580 -3.54 7.58 -6.26
CA GLY A 580 -4.25 7.32 -7.51
C GLY A 580 -4.45 8.59 -8.34
N LEU A 581 -4.85 9.70 -7.70
CA LEU A 581 -4.98 11.00 -8.36
C LEU A 581 -3.64 11.57 -8.80
N ILE A 582 -2.60 11.50 -7.96
CA ILE A 582 -1.24 11.95 -8.30
C ILE A 582 -0.71 11.14 -9.48
N LEU A 583 -0.86 9.82 -9.49
CA LEU A 583 -0.42 8.95 -10.57
C LEU A 583 -1.10 9.29 -11.90
N ALA A 584 -2.41 9.51 -11.88
CA ALA A 584 -3.19 9.91 -13.05
C ALA A 584 -2.82 11.32 -13.53
N ALA A 585 -2.56 12.26 -12.62
CA ALA A 585 -2.12 13.61 -12.93
C ALA A 585 -0.71 13.63 -13.54
N VAL A 586 0.21 12.81 -13.02
CA VAL A 586 1.55 12.61 -13.58
C VAL A 586 1.47 12.01 -14.98
N TRP A 587 0.55 11.04 -15.19
CA TRP A 587 0.30 10.49 -16.52
C TRP A 587 -0.24 11.55 -17.49
N ALA A 588 -1.22 12.37 -17.06
CA ALA A 588 -1.76 13.45 -17.87
C ALA A 588 -0.67 14.50 -18.23
N SER A 589 0.20 14.79 -17.27
CA SER A 589 1.35 15.70 -17.48
C SER A 589 2.36 15.15 -18.51
N ALA A 590 2.64 13.85 -18.43
CA ALA A 590 3.48 13.17 -19.41
C ALA A 590 2.85 13.21 -20.81
N TRP A 591 1.54 13.02 -20.91
CA TRP A 591 0.78 13.11 -22.16
C TRP A 591 0.79 14.53 -22.74
N LEU A 592 0.55 15.57 -21.93
CA LEU A 592 0.59 16.96 -22.36
C LEU A 592 1.97 17.36 -22.89
N ARG A 593 3.03 16.91 -22.21
CA ARG A 593 4.41 17.14 -22.65
C ARG A 593 4.67 16.56 -24.05
N GLU A 594 4.21 15.33 -24.31
CA GLU A 594 4.41 14.70 -25.63
C GLU A 594 3.57 15.38 -26.71
N LEU A 595 2.33 15.78 -26.38
CA LEU A 595 1.47 16.54 -27.26
C LEU A 595 2.13 17.86 -27.69
N ALA A 596 2.75 18.58 -26.74
CA ALA A 596 3.49 19.80 -27.02
C ALA A 596 4.70 19.56 -27.93
N GLY A 597 5.40 18.43 -27.76
CA GLY A 597 6.55 18.04 -28.58
C GLY A 597 6.19 17.69 -30.03
N GLN A 598 4.99 17.13 -30.29
CA GLN A 598 4.56 16.72 -31.62
C GLN A 598 4.12 17.87 -32.54
N ARG A 599 3.69 18.99 -31.97
CA ARG A 599 3.23 20.17 -32.75
C ARG A 599 4.36 20.99 -33.36
N GLY A 600 5.56 20.42 -33.51
CA GLY A 600 6.70 21.08 -34.14
C GLY A 600 7.28 22.29 -33.37
N ARG A 601 6.78 22.51 -32.16
CA ARG A 601 7.30 23.54 -31.27
C ARG A 601 8.59 23.04 -30.59
N ALA A 602 9.56 23.91 -30.48
CA ALA A 602 10.90 23.63 -30.02
C ALA A 602 10.94 22.77 -28.72
N ARG A 603 12.03 22.06 -28.46
CA ARG A 603 12.30 21.31 -27.20
C ARG A 603 12.01 22.14 -25.96
N THR A 604 12.15 23.48 -26.04
CA THR A 604 11.81 24.46 -25.01
C THR A 604 10.34 24.41 -24.60
N THR A 605 9.37 24.36 -25.54
CA THR A 605 7.91 24.31 -25.21
C THR A 605 7.54 23.03 -24.46
N SER A 606 8.07 21.87 -24.90
CA SER A 606 7.85 20.59 -24.22
C SER A 606 8.46 20.59 -22.80
N GLY A 607 9.59 21.25 -22.60
CA GLY A 607 10.22 21.46 -21.29
C GLY A 607 9.38 22.37 -20.38
N VAL A 608 8.92 23.51 -20.89
CA VAL A 608 8.06 24.45 -20.14
C VAL A 608 6.76 23.76 -19.69
N VAL A 609 6.07 23.04 -20.58
CA VAL A 609 4.85 22.30 -20.21
C VAL A 609 5.13 21.30 -19.10
N ALA A 610 6.23 20.53 -19.19
CA ALA A 610 6.60 19.59 -18.15
C ALA A 610 6.87 20.26 -16.80
N SER A 611 7.57 21.41 -16.80
CA SER A 611 7.85 22.19 -15.60
C SER A 611 6.58 22.81 -14.99
N CYS A 612 5.70 23.37 -15.80
CA CYS A 612 4.41 23.90 -15.33
C CYS A 612 3.55 22.81 -14.72
N CYS A 613 3.48 21.63 -15.35
CA CYS A 613 2.72 20.50 -14.79
C CYS A 613 3.36 20.01 -13.48
N ALA A 614 4.68 19.88 -13.39
CA ALA A 614 5.34 19.51 -12.15
C ALA A 614 5.09 20.55 -11.04
N ALA A 615 5.22 21.84 -11.35
CA ALA A 615 4.94 22.92 -10.42
C ALA A 615 3.49 22.89 -9.91
N SER A 616 2.51 22.65 -10.79
CA SER A 616 1.09 22.56 -10.40
C SER A 616 0.76 21.33 -9.54
N LEU A 617 1.60 20.29 -9.55
CA LEU A 617 1.48 19.13 -8.66
C LEU A 617 2.18 19.34 -7.31
N LEU A 618 3.29 20.09 -7.27
CA LEU A 618 4.13 20.19 -6.07
C LEU A 618 3.81 21.44 -5.23
N ILE A 619 3.58 22.58 -5.88
CA ILE A 619 3.42 23.86 -5.16
C ILE A 619 2.21 23.84 -4.21
N PRO A 620 0.99 23.41 -4.60
CA PRO A 620 -0.14 23.42 -3.68
C PRO A 620 0.08 22.53 -2.45
N ALA A 621 0.70 21.36 -2.62
CA ALA A 621 1.01 20.47 -1.51
C ALA A 621 2.01 21.12 -0.53
N VAL A 622 3.04 21.81 -1.04
CA VAL A 622 3.97 22.59 -0.22
C VAL A 622 3.26 23.73 0.48
N MET A 623 2.39 24.47 -0.21
CA MET A 623 1.65 25.59 0.39
C MET A 623 0.83 25.13 1.58
N THR A 624 0.10 24.02 1.48
CA THR A 624 -0.69 23.47 2.56
C THR A 624 0.19 22.96 3.71
N SER A 625 1.26 22.24 3.39
CA SER A 625 2.16 21.68 4.42
C SER A 625 2.89 22.77 5.22
N LEU A 626 3.20 23.89 4.58
CA LEU A 626 3.94 25.02 5.18
C LEU A 626 3.03 26.18 5.63
N ASP A 627 1.70 26.06 5.47
CA ASP A 627 0.73 27.12 5.72
C ASP A 627 1.01 28.41 4.95
N LEU A 628 1.42 28.28 3.69
CA LEU A 628 1.66 29.40 2.80
C LEU A 628 0.36 29.78 2.06
N GLY A 629 -0.37 30.78 2.54
CA GLY A 629 -1.49 31.37 1.79
C GLY A 629 -2.90 31.15 2.37
N TYR A 630 -3.08 30.39 3.45
CA TYR A 630 -4.38 30.22 4.09
C TYR A 630 -4.66 31.22 5.23
N THR A 631 -3.65 31.92 5.71
CA THR A 631 -3.75 32.87 6.80
C THR A 631 -3.75 34.32 6.31
N SER A 632 -4.63 34.66 5.36
CA SER A 632 -4.83 36.02 4.86
C SER A 632 -5.62 36.88 5.87
N GLY A 633 -4.95 37.37 6.90
CA GLY A 633 -5.44 38.41 7.77
C GLY A 633 -4.49 39.60 7.79
N PRO A 634 -4.94 40.85 7.84
CA PRO A 634 -4.06 42.01 7.93
C PRO A 634 -3.24 41.93 9.24
N GLY A 635 -1.90 41.88 9.09
CA GLY A 635 -0.94 41.86 10.21
C GLY A 635 -0.25 40.52 10.49
N ARG A 636 -0.45 39.46 9.69
CA ARG A 636 0.25 38.19 9.89
C ARG A 636 1.53 38.12 9.05
N HIS A 637 2.65 38.07 9.73
CA HIS A 637 3.96 37.78 9.11
C HIS A 637 3.98 36.36 8.55
N LEU A 638 4.65 36.16 7.41
CA LEU A 638 4.92 34.86 6.79
C LEU A 638 5.70 33.98 7.79
N SER A 639 5.01 33.27 8.65
CA SER A 639 5.64 32.30 9.54
C SER A 639 5.52 30.91 8.87
N VAL A 640 6.62 30.37 8.39
CA VAL A 640 6.75 28.97 7.94
C VAL A 640 6.59 28.06 9.16
N ARG A 641 5.36 27.87 9.65
CA ARG A 641 5.03 27.07 10.84
C ARG A 641 3.82 26.18 10.62
N GLY A 642 3.63 25.73 9.37
CA GLY A 642 2.58 24.75 9.08
C GLY A 642 2.76 23.44 9.83
N MET A 643 1.74 22.60 9.82
CA MET A 643 1.73 21.27 10.45
C MET A 643 2.96 20.41 10.09
N ALA A 644 3.61 20.72 8.97
CA ALA A 644 4.81 20.02 8.51
C ALA A 644 6.01 20.04 9.49
N PHE A 645 6.04 21.01 10.42
CA PHE A 645 7.12 21.19 11.39
C PHE A 645 6.59 21.22 12.85
N GLN A 646 5.45 20.62 13.10
CA GLN A 646 4.90 20.55 14.46
C GLN A 646 4.88 19.12 14.94
N ARG A 647 5.39 18.91 16.15
CA ARG A 647 5.37 17.61 16.84
C ARG A 647 4.10 17.50 17.66
N ILE A 648 3.49 16.31 17.61
CA ILE A 648 2.31 15.97 18.39
C ILE A 648 2.73 15.02 19.51
N GLY A 649 2.19 15.20 20.72
CA GLY A 649 2.45 14.31 21.84
C GLY A 649 3.86 14.41 22.44
N ALA A 650 4.60 15.49 22.14
CA ALA A 650 5.98 15.63 22.62
C ALA A 650 6.05 15.56 24.14
N GLY A 651 6.92 14.66 24.65
CA GLY A 651 7.12 14.44 26.08
C GLY A 651 6.25 13.35 26.70
N GLU A 652 5.31 12.74 25.96
CA GLU A 652 4.45 11.67 26.47
C GLU A 652 5.25 10.46 26.94
N LEU A 653 6.31 10.07 26.22
CA LEU A 653 7.16 8.94 26.62
C LEU A 653 7.83 9.17 27.97
N ALA A 654 8.36 10.36 28.19
CA ALA A 654 9.01 10.70 29.45
C ALA A 654 7.99 10.75 30.61
N ALA A 655 6.79 11.31 30.36
CA ALA A 655 5.72 11.42 31.35
C ALA A 655 5.18 10.02 31.75
N VAL A 656 4.93 9.13 30.78
CA VAL A 656 4.48 7.75 31.07
C VAL A 656 5.56 6.97 31.83
N ASN A 657 6.84 7.10 31.45
CA ASN A 657 7.92 6.47 32.19
C ASN A 657 8.01 6.97 33.65
N ALA A 658 7.82 8.27 33.89
CA ALA A 658 7.77 8.82 35.24
C ALA A 658 6.57 8.29 36.03
N LEU A 659 5.40 8.17 35.40
CA LEU A 659 4.22 7.53 36.00
C LEU A 659 4.50 6.07 36.38
N CYS A 660 5.11 5.28 35.50
CA CYS A 660 5.48 3.90 35.80
C CYS A 660 6.41 3.78 37.00
N LEU A 661 7.40 4.69 37.11
CA LEU A 661 8.32 4.73 38.25
C LEU A 661 7.61 5.09 39.57
N ALA A 662 6.65 6.00 39.52
CA ALA A 662 5.87 6.39 40.70
C ALA A 662 4.96 5.24 41.18
N ILE A 663 4.33 4.53 40.26
CA ILE A 663 3.47 3.37 40.55
C ILE A 663 4.29 2.22 41.16
N GLY A 664 5.41 1.87 40.56
CA GLY A 664 6.27 0.76 40.99
C GLY A 664 5.73 -0.64 40.65
N PRO A 665 6.59 -1.68 40.69
CA PRO A 665 6.26 -3.01 40.12
C PRO A 665 5.28 -3.85 40.97
N ASP A 666 5.24 -3.62 42.29
CA ASP A 666 4.44 -4.44 43.23
C ASP A 666 3.00 -3.89 43.39
N ALA A 667 2.64 -2.88 42.61
CA ALA A 667 1.33 -2.25 42.69
C ALA A 667 0.27 -2.99 41.91
N SER A 668 -0.98 -2.91 42.39
CA SER A 668 -2.19 -3.09 41.57
C SER A 668 -2.92 -1.74 41.53
N VAL A 669 -3.21 -1.26 40.34
CA VAL A 669 -3.77 0.08 40.10
C VAL A 669 -5.27 -0.01 39.92
N VAL A 670 -5.99 0.84 40.67
CA VAL A 670 -7.42 1.05 40.49
C VAL A 670 -7.66 2.51 40.08
N ILE A 671 -8.22 2.69 38.89
CA ILE A 671 -8.57 4.01 38.35
C ILE A 671 -10.00 4.33 38.73
N LEU A 672 -10.24 5.52 39.29
CA LEU A 672 -11.52 5.90 39.86
C LEU A 672 -12.37 6.81 38.97
N ASP A 673 -11.82 7.27 37.83
CA ASP A 673 -12.54 8.10 36.86
C ASP A 673 -12.35 7.61 35.42
N GLN A 674 -13.33 7.90 34.57
CA GLN A 674 -13.34 7.42 33.19
C GLN A 674 -12.30 8.12 32.31
N SER A 675 -12.02 9.42 32.54
CA SER A 675 -11.05 10.16 31.72
C SER A 675 -9.65 9.60 31.88
N THR A 676 -9.18 9.43 33.13
CA THR A 676 -7.89 8.77 33.41
C THR A 676 -7.88 7.33 32.92
N ALA A 677 -9.00 6.62 32.99
CA ALA A 677 -9.09 5.24 32.49
C ALA A 677 -8.95 5.16 30.98
N ASP A 678 -9.62 6.02 30.23
CA ASP A 678 -9.56 6.05 28.78
C ASP A 678 -8.16 6.42 28.27
N GLU A 679 -7.49 7.33 28.96
CA GLU A 679 -6.17 7.81 28.57
C GLU A 679 -5.04 6.88 29.02
N PHE A 680 -5.04 6.41 30.27
CA PHE A 680 -3.87 5.80 30.91
C PHE A 680 -4.00 4.32 31.29
N ALA A 681 -5.22 3.74 31.34
CA ALA A 681 -5.35 2.35 31.84
C ALA A 681 -4.49 1.35 31.05
N GLN A 682 -4.40 1.55 29.74
CA GLN A 682 -3.60 0.66 28.91
C GLN A 682 -2.11 0.99 28.93
N ASP A 683 -1.74 2.25 29.16
CA ASP A 683 -0.33 2.61 29.39
C ASP A 683 0.20 1.94 30.65
N VAL A 684 -0.55 2.03 31.76
CA VAL A 684 -0.17 1.39 33.02
C VAL A 684 -0.13 -0.13 32.86
N ARG A 685 -1.10 -0.75 32.20
CA ARG A 685 -1.12 -2.19 31.97
C ARG A 685 -0.05 -2.63 30.99
N GLY A 686 0.07 -1.94 29.85
CA GLY A 686 0.88 -2.34 28.71
C GLY A 686 2.31 -1.81 28.74
N LEU A 687 2.58 -0.61 29.27
CA LEU A 687 3.92 -0.01 29.30
C LEU A 687 4.56 -0.13 30.66
N CYS A 688 3.82 0.07 31.77
CA CYS A 688 4.34 -0.15 33.11
C CYS A 688 4.34 -1.63 33.53
N ASP A 689 3.66 -2.49 32.79
CA ASP A 689 3.48 -3.94 33.09
C ASP A 689 2.84 -4.17 34.48
N THR A 690 1.86 -3.32 34.83
CA THR A 690 1.22 -3.30 36.14
C THR A 690 -0.26 -3.68 36.02
N PRO A 691 -0.79 -4.62 36.83
CA PRO A 691 -2.22 -4.93 36.86
C PRO A 691 -3.06 -3.68 37.07
N THR A 692 -4.01 -3.46 36.16
CA THR A 692 -4.81 -2.21 36.13
C THR A 692 -6.29 -2.55 35.92
N ALA A 693 -7.13 -2.01 36.77
CA ALA A 693 -8.58 -2.09 36.67
C ALA A 693 -9.24 -0.73 36.89
N ILE A 694 -10.48 -0.60 36.48
CA ILE A 694 -11.28 0.60 36.60
C ILE A 694 -12.44 0.27 37.52
N LEU A 695 -12.75 1.14 38.47
CA LEU A 695 -13.90 1.00 39.35
C LEU A 695 -14.98 1.95 38.91
N ASP A 696 -16.03 1.42 38.28
CA ASP A 696 -17.19 2.21 37.89
C ASP A 696 -17.96 2.69 39.13
N HIS A 697 -18.24 4.00 39.21
CA HIS A 697 -18.97 4.61 40.29
C HIS A 697 -18.36 4.30 41.70
N PRO A 698 -17.15 4.81 42.00
CA PRO A 698 -16.45 4.50 43.24
C PRO A 698 -17.24 4.93 44.46
N THR A 699 -17.49 3.97 45.35
CA THR A 699 -18.04 4.20 46.71
C THR A 699 -16.99 3.80 47.74
N ALA A 700 -17.04 4.36 48.92
CA ALA A 700 -16.07 4.03 49.97
C ALA A 700 -16.00 2.52 50.25
N ALA A 701 -17.18 1.87 50.31
CA ALA A 701 -17.25 0.42 50.50
C ALA A 701 -16.65 -0.38 49.33
N ALA A 702 -16.89 0.01 48.06
CA ALA A 702 -16.36 -0.64 46.91
C ALA A 702 -14.83 -0.50 46.81
N VAL A 703 -14.30 0.71 47.04
CA VAL A 703 -12.88 0.97 47.06
C VAL A 703 -12.21 0.18 48.19
N ALA A 704 -12.75 0.20 49.42
CA ALA A 704 -12.23 -0.59 50.56
C ALA A 704 -12.24 -2.11 50.25
N GLY A 705 -13.30 -2.60 49.62
CA GLY A 705 -13.37 -4.04 49.23
C GLY A 705 -12.29 -4.43 48.25
N VAL A 706 -12.07 -3.64 47.19
CA VAL A 706 -11.03 -3.90 46.18
C VAL A 706 -9.62 -3.77 46.77
N THR A 707 -9.37 -2.71 47.56
CA THR A 707 -8.06 -2.48 48.19
C THR A 707 -7.69 -3.61 49.16
N ALA A 708 -8.61 -4.04 50.02
CA ALA A 708 -8.43 -5.20 50.91
C ALA A 708 -8.21 -6.51 50.09
N GLY A 709 -8.79 -6.63 48.89
CA GLY A 709 -8.52 -7.73 47.96
C GLY A 709 -7.08 -7.72 47.48
N ILE A 710 -6.57 -6.55 47.06
CA ILE A 710 -5.21 -6.34 46.60
C ILE A 710 -4.19 -6.64 47.71
N GLU A 711 -4.40 -6.12 48.90
CA GLU A 711 -3.51 -6.35 50.05
C GLU A 711 -3.45 -7.84 50.44
N ARG A 712 -4.59 -8.53 50.37
CA ARG A 712 -4.70 -9.97 50.68
C ARG A 712 -3.83 -10.83 49.76
N VAL A 713 -3.63 -10.41 48.51
CA VAL A 713 -2.74 -11.10 47.57
C VAL A 713 -1.30 -10.58 47.62
N GLY A 714 -0.98 -9.74 48.64
CA GLY A 714 0.38 -9.23 48.87
C GLY A 714 0.83 -8.14 47.94
N ARG A 715 -0.10 -7.44 47.26
CA ARG A 715 0.22 -6.31 46.38
C ARG A 715 -0.16 -4.98 47.02
N ARG A 716 0.44 -3.92 46.53
CA ARG A 716 0.21 -2.53 47.03
C ARG A 716 -0.96 -1.91 46.24
N PRO A 717 -2.05 -1.51 46.89
CA PRO A 717 -3.12 -0.80 46.21
C PRO A 717 -2.75 0.64 45.93
N VAL A 718 -2.85 1.01 44.65
CA VAL A 718 -2.60 2.37 44.13
C VAL A 718 -3.88 2.87 43.48
N LEU A 719 -4.35 4.04 43.88
CA LEU A 719 -5.50 4.71 43.29
C LEU A 719 -5.01 5.81 42.34
N LEU A 720 -5.56 5.87 41.13
CA LEU A 720 -5.31 6.93 40.17
C LEU A 720 -6.60 7.66 39.84
N GLY A 721 -6.49 8.96 39.57
CA GLY A 721 -7.59 9.82 39.13
C GLY A 721 -7.08 11.10 38.48
N GLN A 722 -7.99 11.83 37.84
CA GLN A 722 -7.69 13.08 37.15
C GLN A 722 -7.40 14.23 38.13
N ASP A 723 -8.11 14.24 39.26
CA ASP A 723 -8.07 15.30 40.23
C ASP A 723 -7.86 14.81 41.69
N ALA A 724 -7.18 15.62 42.51
CA ALA A 724 -6.93 15.28 43.92
C ALA A 724 -8.21 15.07 44.74
N PRO A 725 -9.30 15.87 44.60
CA PRO A 725 -10.56 15.68 45.34
C PRO A 725 -11.21 14.30 45.10
N GLU A 726 -11.05 13.70 43.96
CA GLU A 726 -11.58 12.36 43.61
C GLU A 726 -10.94 11.24 44.42
N LEU A 727 -9.66 11.38 44.76
CA LEU A 727 -8.88 10.40 45.50
C LEU A 727 -8.89 10.60 47.02
N ALA A 728 -9.05 11.84 47.45
CA ALA A 728 -8.92 12.24 48.87
C ALA A 728 -9.80 11.44 49.84
N PRO A 729 -11.04 11.02 49.49
CA PRO A 729 -11.90 10.24 50.40
C PRO A 729 -11.37 8.80 50.66
N TYR A 730 -10.51 8.25 49.74
CA TYR A 730 -10.23 6.83 49.71
C TYR A 730 -8.82 6.43 50.08
N GLY A 731 -7.90 7.39 50.26
CA GLY A 731 -6.51 7.05 50.49
C GLY A 731 -5.68 8.07 51.25
N SER A 732 -4.37 7.99 51.10
CA SER A 732 -3.43 9.00 51.59
C SER A 732 -3.66 10.34 50.88
N THR A 733 -2.98 11.40 51.35
CA THR A 733 -3.00 12.69 50.66
C THR A 733 -2.59 12.49 49.19
N PRO A 734 -3.47 12.85 48.22
CA PRO A 734 -3.17 12.67 46.81
C PRO A 734 -1.94 13.49 46.39
N GLN A 735 -1.10 12.89 45.53
CA GLN A 735 0.08 13.53 44.95
C GLN A 735 -0.06 13.56 43.42
N GLN A 736 0.25 14.71 42.83
CA GLN A 736 0.32 14.80 41.37
C GLN A 736 1.56 14.08 40.86
N VAL A 737 1.35 12.98 40.15
CA VAL A 737 2.46 12.12 39.62
C VAL A 737 2.72 12.37 38.14
N LEU A 738 1.77 12.99 37.44
CA LEU A 738 1.94 13.39 36.05
C LEU A 738 1.29 14.78 35.85
N SER A 739 2.05 15.67 35.23
CA SER A 739 1.58 16.93 34.66
C SER A 739 2.35 17.20 33.38
N LEU A 740 1.68 17.06 32.26
CA LEU A 740 2.28 17.21 30.93
C LEU A 740 1.47 18.21 30.11
N LEU A 741 2.11 19.31 29.72
CA LEU A 741 1.59 20.19 28.68
C LEU A 741 2.23 19.79 27.35
N THR A 742 1.41 19.29 26.44
CA THR A 742 1.83 18.85 25.11
C THR A 742 0.95 19.43 24.02
N THR A 743 0.96 18.86 22.83
CA THR A 743 0.16 19.31 21.70
C THR A 743 -0.57 18.13 21.04
N GLN A 744 -1.79 18.37 20.58
CA GLN A 744 -2.57 17.48 19.74
C GLN A 744 -2.77 18.06 18.35
N GLU A 745 -3.22 17.24 17.39
CA GLU A 745 -3.64 17.73 16.08
C GLU A 745 -4.82 18.73 16.21
N ALA A 746 -4.88 19.67 15.29
CA ALA A 746 -6.06 20.50 15.13
C ALA A 746 -7.28 19.64 14.78
N ARG A 747 -8.48 20.09 15.10
CA ARG A 747 -9.75 19.44 14.73
C ARG A 747 -10.54 20.37 13.81
N GLU A 748 -9.91 20.71 12.66
CA GLU A 748 -10.51 21.61 11.68
C GLU A 748 -11.53 20.85 10.83
N LEU A 749 -12.72 21.41 10.65
CA LEU A 749 -13.80 20.77 9.90
C LEU A 749 -13.97 21.34 8.49
N THR A 750 -13.71 22.64 8.31
CA THR A 750 -14.03 23.40 7.09
C THR A 750 -12.81 24.02 6.41
N ALA A 751 -11.62 23.75 6.93
CA ALA A 751 -10.36 24.31 6.42
C ALA A 751 -9.22 23.29 6.56
N PRO A 752 -8.12 23.43 5.80
CA PRO A 752 -6.94 22.64 6.03
C PRO A 752 -6.35 22.92 7.43
N PRO A 753 -5.78 21.90 8.10
CA PRO A 753 -5.18 22.10 9.42
C PRO A 753 -3.87 22.87 9.29
N ILE A 754 -3.75 23.97 10.00
CA ILE A 754 -2.58 24.87 9.93
C ILE A 754 -1.71 24.85 11.18
N ARG A 755 -2.21 24.33 12.31
CA ARG A 755 -1.51 24.31 13.60
C ARG A 755 -1.97 23.16 14.47
N THR A 756 -1.17 22.87 15.51
CA THR A 756 -1.54 21.99 16.62
C THR A 756 -2.27 22.78 17.72
N TRP A 757 -3.03 22.07 18.55
CA TRP A 757 -3.69 22.63 19.73
C TRP A 757 -2.96 22.18 20.99
N PRO A 758 -2.94 23.02 22.07
CA PRO A 758 -2.41 22.61 23.36
C PRO A 758 -3.28 21.49 23.96
N LEU A 759 -2.63 20.58 24.66
CA LEU A 759 -3.27 19.49 25.40
C LEU A 759 -2.54 19.32 26.71
N GLN A 760 -3.29 19.24 27.80
CA GLN A 760 -2.74 19.03 29.13
C GLN A 760 -3.27 17.72 29.70
N TYR A 761 -2.35 16.87 30.13
CA TYR A 761 -2.64 15.67 30.92
C TYR A 761 -2.25 15.86 32.36
N THR A 762 -3.11 15.38 33.25
CA THR A 762 -2.86 15.35 34.69
C THR A 762 -3.26 14.02 35.29
N VAL A 763 -2.39 13.44 36.12
CA VAL A 763 -2.72 12.24 36.89
C VAL A 763 -2.31 12.44 38.33
N TRP A 764 -3.23 12.19 39.21
CA TRP A 764 -3.03 12.16 40.65
C TRP A 764 -3.01 10.72 41.15
N MET A 765 -2.23 10.47 42.16
CA MET A 765 -2.04 9.16 42.78
C MET A 765 -2.24 9.25 44.28
N SER A 766 -2.92 8.27 44.84
CA SER A 766 -3.05 8.07 46.27
C SER A 766 -2.79 6.60 46.62
N LEU A 767 -2.16 6.36 47.76
CA LEU A 767 -2.07 5.01 48.32
C LEU A 767 -3.34 4.77 49.13
N ALA A 768 -4.01 3.67 48.92
CA ALA A 768 -5.20 3.34 49.70
C ALA A 768 -4.83 3.24 51.21
N ARG A 769 -5.73 3.68 52.10
CA ARG A 769 -5.55 3.51 53.54
C ARG A 769 -5.75 2.01 53.84
N GLY A 770 -4.70 1.33 54.26
CA GLY A 770 -4.87 0.05 54.91
C GLY A 770 -5.67 0.27 56.18
N ASP A 771 -6.61 -0.59 56.49
CA ASP A 771 -7.25 -0.64 57.82
C ASP A 771 -6.14 -0.90 58.85
N THR A 772 -5.71 0.18 59.56
CA THR A 772 -4.82 0.05 60.72
C THR A 772 -5.60 -0.46 61.89
#